data_de32f04b865348b7c909c70691c9e149
#
_entry.id   de32f04b865348b7c909c70691c9e149
#
_cell.length_a   1.000
_cell.length_b   1.000
_cell.length_c   1.000
_cell.angle_alpha   90.00
_cell.angle_beta   90.00
_cell.angle_gamma   90.00
#
_symmetry.space_group_name_H-M   'P 1'
#
loop_
_entity.id
_entity.type
_entity.pdbx_description
1 polymer ?
#
loop_
_entity_poly.entity_id
_entity_poly.type
_entity_poly.pdbx_seq_one_letter_code
_entity_poly.pdbx_strand_id
1 'polypeptide(L)'
;MGTRERRERSDASDCELVELFRGALAVSGMTERQIALAAVGGFGRGELAPGSDLDLLFIHASLSEKGLSTFIKAMLNPLWSVGRKIDYSVRTRGETKTVSRGDIKVITGLLDIRHIDGNQDLTDGVAYDASRQWSKRIRVYLPMMRELMEQRRKTFGELAFLLEPDLKEARGGLRDINTIRSLAKSEFIPISLDRLAAAEALFATVRDSLHGLTGRTRDQLMLTEQDAVAAELGFENADILMLELSKAARAVDYVMQLSWHRIEERLNRFAARRSKRFPIAKGLERLRNEIGVLADYDISSDPGLGLRAAAMAAQRGVRLSLESTMRLAEEFAEIPTPWPRQTREDLVALVGAGESMIDVFESLDQEGLISRWIPEWSHVRFLPQRNVLHHHTVDRHMLETAVRAAALTREVHRPDLLLVGALFHDIGKGYAGKDHSEFGAELMLPLAKRLGFSDADATTLAEMVILHLLLPTVATRRDMEDPQTIEYVLSEIKSAELLELLHALSIADGEATGRTAWSDWKAGLVANLVELALAAMQGIAPPPQPELSSEQIAKAALAKLTLEIFDRGDVLDIEIIAPDRPGLLSAITSVFTVTRLDVRSAKTRTVNKMAVMNWIVNVDINVPTPSRVGLIDLIERALNGTEEFQIRIEERIRSYHRRPGILVPPPVVSAITQNVSDATIIEVRMHDRPALLYTVATAISEFGVDIRGAIVSTLGAEAFDTLYGTDLQGFPLSPEKALELAKELEIILVSQD
;
A
#
# COMPACT_ATOMS: atom_id res chain seq x y z
N MET A 1 -8.51 17.11 23.25
CA MET A 1 -7.11 17.44 22.85
C MET A 1 -7.16 18.03 21.44
N GLY A 2 -6.15 18.67 20.99
CA GLY A 2 -5.98 19.12 19.60
C GLY A 2 -6.32 20.59 19.36
N THR A 3 -7.54 20.96 19.07
CA THR A 3 -7.87 22.32 18.63
C THR A 3 -7.69 23.38 19.74
N ARG A 4 -8.09 23.06 20.97
CA ARG A 4 -7.94 23.97 22.11
C ARG A 4 -6.47 24.19 22.48
N GLU A 5 -5.71 23.13 22.60
CA GLU A 5 -4.29 23.17 22.95
C GLU A 5 -3.44 23.89 21.90
N ARG A 6 -3.80 23.76 20.61
CA ARG A 6 -3.15 24.49 19.51
C ARG A 6 -3.41 25.98 19.63
N ARG A 7 -4.62 26.35 19.99
CA ARG A 7 -4.98 27.74 20.20
C ARG A 7 -4.24 28.32 21.42
N GLU A 8 -4.20 27.57 22.52
CA GLU A 8 -3.44 27.98 23.73
C GLU A 8 -1.95 28.14 23.42
N ARG A 9 -1.34 27.26 22.59
CA ARG A 9 0.05 27.43 22.12
C ARG A 9 0.22 28.65 21.23
N SER A 10 -0.73 28.93 20.36
CA SER A 10 -0.70 30.10 19.50
C SER A 10 -0.81 31.37 20.33
N ASP A 11 -1.72 31.43 21.29
CA ASP A 11 -1.94 32.57 22.18
C ASP A 11 -0.70 32.80 23.07
N ALA A 12 -0.06 31.75 23.59
CA ALA A 12 1.19 31.86 24.34
C ALA A 12 2.33 32.43 23.49
N SER A 13 2.44 31.96 22.23
CA SER A 13 3.43 32.47 21.27
C SER A 13 3.14 33.94 20.91
N ASP A 14 1.86 34.34 20.80
CA ASP A 14 1.49 35.73 20.57
C ASP A 14 1.95 36.63 21.71
N CYS A 15 1.74 36.23 22.97
CA CYS A 15 2.21 36.99 24.15
C CYS A 15 3.73 37.19 24.10
N GLU A 16 4.51 36.14 23.84
CA GLU A 16 5.98 36.21 23.67
C GLU A 16 6.36 37.18 22.54
N LEU A 17 5.71 37.09 21.40
CA LEU A 17 5.99 37.93 20.23
C LEU A 17 5.62 39.39 20.47
N VAL A 18 4.56 39.68 21.20
CA VAL A 18 4.17 41.07 21.59
C VAL A 18 5.23 41.71 22.49
N GLU A 19 5.75 40.98 23.48
CA GLU A 19 6.83 41.46 24.35
C GLU A 19 8.09 41.79 23.55
N LEU A 20 8.51 40.87 22.70
CA LEU A 20 9.69 41.04 21.83
C LEU A 20 9.50 42.20 20.83
N PHE A 21 8.31 42.32 20.26
CA PHE A 21 7.98 43.42 19.33
C PHE A 21 8.13 44.77 19.98
N ARG A 22 7.58 44.96 21.17
CA ARG A 22 7.68 46.20 21.95
C ARG A 22 9.11 46.51 22.35
N GLY A 23 9.87 45.51 22.76
CA GLY A 23 11.31 45.64 23.03
C GLY A 23 12.10 46.09 21.79
N ALA A 24 11.80 45.51 20.63
CA ALA A 24 12.44 45.86 19.36
C ALA A 24 12.10 47.29 18.90
N LEU A 25 10.89 47.77 19.15
CA LEU A 25 10.52 49.18 18.91
C LEU A 25 11.39 50.12 19.73
N ALA A 26 11.55 49.84 21.02
CA ALA A 26 12.36 50.66 21.92
C ALA A 26 13.84 50.70 21.47
N VAL A 27 14.42 49.60 21.06
CA VAL A 27 15.83 49.51 20.60
C VAL A 27 16.04 50.20 19.25
N SER A 28 15.08 50.09 18.33
CA SER A 28 15.20 50.65 16.97
C SER A 28 14.79 52.13 16.86
N GLY A 29 14.12 52.66 17.87
CA GLY A 29 13.53 53.99 17.83
C GLY A 29 12.32 54.11 16.88
N MET A 30 11.77 52.99 16.48
CA MET A 30 10.56 52.94 15.65
C MET A 30 9.31 53.07 16.50
N THR A 31 8.19 53.45 15.87
CA THR A 31 6.88 53.56 16.52
C THR A 31 5.92 52.50 16.00
N GLU A 32 4.95 52.11 16.81
CA GLU A 32 3.89 51.16 16.44
C GLU A 32 3.15 51.57 15.15
N ARG A 33 3.04 52.84 14.84
CA ARG A 33 2.37 53.34 13.62
C ARG A 33 3.12 53.01 12.33
N GLN A 34 4.40 52.66 12.41
CA GLN A 34 5.29 52.47 11.26
C GLN A 34 5.39 51.00 10.79
N ILE A 35 5.04 50.06 11.66
CA ILE A 35 5.21 48.64 11.40
C ILE A 35 4.11 47.85 12.08
N ALA A 36 3.76 46.71 11.50
CA ALA A 36 2.88 45.71 12.07
C ALA A 36 3.54 44.34 12.04
N LEU A 37 3.24 43.52 13.04
CA LEU A 37 3.54 42.10 13.09
C LEU A 37 2.25 41.32 12.88
N ALA A 38 2.26 40.37 11.93
CA ALA A 38 1.16 39.49 11.65
C ALA A 38 1.62 38.05 11.56
N ALA A 39 0.76 37.13 11.97
CA ALA A 39 0.88 35.71 11.72
C ALA A 39 0.21 35.34 10.39
N VAL A 40 0.77 34.39 9.64
CA VAL A 40 0.19 33.91 8.39
C VAL A 40 0.10 32.38 8.39
N GLY A 41 -0.59 31.80 7.41
CA GLY A 41 -0.69 30.35 7.26
C GLY A 41 -1.27 29.64 8.49
N GLY A 42 -0.66 28.56 8.94
CA GLY A 42 -1.10 27.77 10.10
C GLY A 42 -1.10 28.57 11.40
N PHE A 43 -0.08 29.37 11.63
CA PHE A 43 -0.02 30.26 12.78
C PHE A 43 -1.08 31.37 12.72
N GLY A 44 -1.34 31.91 11.53
CA GLY A 44 -2.44 32.85 11.31
C GLY A 44 -3.81 32.28 11.68
N ARG A 45 -4.06 31.00 11.47
CA ARG A 45 -5.30 30.33 11.88
C ARG A 45 -5.37 29.96 13.36
N GLY A 46 -4.29 30.16 14.12
CA GLY A 46 -4.22 29.72 15.52
C GLY A 46 -4.05 28.18 15.66
N GLU A 47 -3.45 27.52 14.67
CA GLU A 47 -3.30 26.06 14.59
C GLU A 47 -1.86 25.61 14.83
N LEU A 48 -1.15 26.21 15.77
CA LEU A 48 0.26 25.92 16.02
C LEU A 48 0.43 24.52 16.66
N ALA A 49 1.00 23.59 15.91
CA ALA A 49 1.36 22.27 16.43
C ALA A 49 2.66 22.31 17.27
N PRO A 50 2.94 21.27 18.10
CA PRO A 50 4.15 21.19 18.93
C PRO A 50 5.41 21.30 18.13
N GLY A 51 6.09 21.93 17.69
CA GLY A 51 7.29 21.97 16.82
C GLY A 51 7.07 22.64 15.48
N SER A 52 5.92 23.26 15.27
CA SER A 52 5.68 24.05 14.05
C SER A 52 6.53 25.32 14.04
N ASP A 53 6.91 25.74 12.83
CA ASP A 53 7.57 27.00 12.61
C ASP A 53 6.58 28.17 12.86
N LEU A 54 7.11 29.32 13.28
CA LEU A 54 6.34 30.55 13.38
C LEU A 54 6.38 31.27 12.02
N ASP A 55 5.25 31.32 11.33
CA ASP A 55 5.11 32.02 10.04
C ASP A 55 4.78 33.51 10.29
N LEU A 56 5.76 34.39 10.15
CA LEU A 56 5.65 35.80 10.50
C LEU A 56 5.72 36.73 9.28
N LEU A 57 4.86 37.75 9.26
CA LEU A 57 4.92 38.83 8.29
C LEU A 57 5.07 40.16 9.00
N PHE A 58 6.19 40.85 8.77
CA PHE A 58 6.42 42.23 9.17
C PHE A 58 5.98 43.15 8.03
N ILE A 59 4.99 43.99 8.28
CA ILE A 59 4.44 44.95 7.30
C ILE A 59 4.84 46.34 7.69
N HIS A 60 5.58 47.06 6.84
CA HIS A 60 6.07 48.39 7.17
C HIS A 60 5.64 49.49 6.20
N ALA A 61 5.57 50.71 6.68
CA ALA A 61 5.20 51.90 5.95
C ALA A 61 6.41 52.57 5.30
N SER A 62 7.08 51.87 4.33
CA SER A 62 8.23 52.41 3.55
C SER A 62 9.36 52.97 4.40
N LEU A 63 9.89 52.20 5.31
CA LEU A 63 10.96 52.58 6.25
C LEU A 63 12.34 52.49 5.62
N SER A 64 13.34 53.18 6.26
CA SER A 64 14.74 53.04 5.89
C SER A 64 15.28 51.67 6.26
N GLU A 65 16.14 51.14 5.40
CA GLU A 65 16.73 49.81 5.54
C GLU A 65 17.50 49.62 6.88
N LYS A 66 18.19 50.66 7.36
CA LYS A 66 18.98 50.63 8.61
C LYS A 66 18.10 50.46 9.85
N GLY A 67 17.01 51.24 9.97
CA GLY A 67 16.08 51.13 11.10
C GLY A 67 15.38 49.76 11.13
N LEU A 68 14.93 49.30 9.96
CA LEU A 68 14.25 48.02 9.80
C LEU A 68 15.16 46.85 10.15
N SER A 69 16.43 46.86 9.71
CA SER A 69 17.41 45.83 10.07
C SER A 69 17.67 45.74 11.56
N THR A 70 17.77 46.91 12.25
CA THR A 70 17.95 46.95 13.71
C THR A 70 16.72 46.33 14.42
N PHE A 71 15.52 46.70 13.99
CA PHE A 71 14.27 46.19 14.55
C PHE A 71 14.18 44.65 14.38
N ILE A 72 14.36 44.14 13.16
CA ILE A 72 14.26 42.71 12.86
C ILE A 72 15.27 41.90 13.65
N LYS A 73 16.53 42.38 13.79
CA LYS A 73 17.53 41.69 14.61
C LYS A 73 17.14 41.66 16.09
N ALA A 74 16.63 42.76 16.63
CA ALA A 74 16.20 42.82 18.02
C ALA A 74 14.99 41.88 18.28
N MET A 75 14.10 41.74 17.31
CA MET A 75 12.91 40.90 17.37
C MET A 75 13.26 39.42 17.28
N LEU A 76 14.14 38.99 16.33
CA LEU A 76 14.32 37.60 16.01
C LEU A 76 15.50 36.92 16.73
N ASN A 77 16.55 37.67 17.11
CA ASN A 77 17.69 37.10 17.81
C ASN A 77 17.32 36.34 19.10
N PRO A 78 16.45 36.83 19.97
CA PRO A 78 16.02 36.13 21.18
C PRO A 78 15.38 34.75 20.84
N LEU A 79 14.52 34.73 19.82
CA LEU A 79 13.84 33.52 19.38
C LEU A 79 14.82 32.48 18.79
N TRP A 80 15.77 32.92 17.98
CA TRP A 80 16.82 32.04 17.44
C TRP A 80 17.74 31.49 18.52
N SER A 81 18.04 32.32 19.56
CA SER A 81 18.92 31.85 20.65
C SER A 81 18.35 30.70 21.46
N VAL A 82 17.02 30.55 21.49
CA VAL A 82 16.31 29.43 22.14
C VAL A 82 15.91 28.33 21.16
N GLY A 83 16.39 28.37 19.91
CA GLY A 83 16.16 27.34 18.91
C GLY A 83 14.76 27.33 18.27
N ARG A 84 14.01 28.43 18.40
CA ARG A 84 12.70 28.57 17.72
C ARG A 84 12.88 28.59 16.21
N LYS A 85 12.11 27.79 15.51
CA LYS A 85 12.04 27.82 14.04
C LYS A 85 11.10 28.92 13.59
N ILE A 86 11.57 29.78 12.72
CA ILE A 86 10.84 30.96 12.25
C ILE A 86 10.98 31.05 10.75
N ASP A 87 9.87 31.11 10.04
CA ASP A 87 9.79 31.60 8.67
C ASP A 87 9.23 33.00 8.69
N TYR A 88 9.96 33.99 8.12
CA TYR A 88 9.54 35.35 8.16
C TYR A 88 9.75 36.11 6.85
N SER A 89 8.93 37.10 6.65
CA SER A 89 9.14 38.05 5.56
C SER A 89 8.87 39.48 6.04
N VAL A 90 9.60 40.44 5.44
CA VAL A 90 9.53 41.85 5.75
C VAL A 90 9.19 42.60 4.46
N ARG A 91 8.02 43.19 4.39
CA ARG A 91 7.51 43.80 3.16
C ARG A 91 6.62 45.01 3.43
N THR A 92 6.57 45.90 2.48
CA THR A 92 5.49 46.88 2.39
C THR A 92 4.22 46.22 1.88
N ARG A 93 3.06 46.87 2.06
CA ARG A 93 1.78 46.43 1.45
C ARG A 93 1.89 46.28 -0.06
N GLY A 94 2.60 47.21 -0.76
CA GLY A 94 2.79 47.14 -2.21
C GLY A 94 3.62 45.96 -2.67
N GLU A 95 4.72 45.65 -1.98
CA GLU A 95 5.56 44.47 -2.25
C GLU A 95 4.81 43.18 -1.98
N THR A 96 4.09 43.10 -0.86
CA THR A 96 3.25 41.94 -0.52
C THR A 96 2.24 41.64 -1.62
N LYS A 97 1.56 42.69 -2.13
CA LYS A 97 0.62 42.56 -3.25
C LYS A 97 1.28 42.13 -4.56
N THR A 98 2.52 42.53 -4.79
CA THR A 98 3.27 42.14 -6.00
C THR A 98 3.71 40.72 -5.93
N VAL A 99 4.32 40.28 -4.82
CA VAL A 99 4.80 38.89 -4.64
C VAL A 99 3.63 37.92 -4.66
N SER A 100 2.53 38.21 -3.99
CA SER A 100 1.34 37.34 -3.94
C SER A 100 0.65 37.15 -5.29
N ARG A 101 0.95 37.95 -6.33
CA ARG A 101 0.42 37.74 -7.68
C ARG A 101 1.05 36.57 -8.42
N GLY A 102 2.31 36.27 -8.12
CA GLY A 102 3.09 35.22 -8.78
C GLY A 102 3.33 33.97 -7.92
N ASP A 103 3.10 34.07 -6.61
CA ASP A 103 3.34 32.98 -5.67
C ASP A 103 2.04 32.53 -4.98
N ILE A 104 1.63 31.32 -5.31
CA ILE A 104 0.41 30.71 -4.77
C ILE A 104 0.52 30.43 -3.27
N LYS A 105 1.72 30.10 -2.76
CA LYS A 105 1.94 29.83 -1.34
C LYS A 105 1.80 31.11 -0.53
N VAL A 106 2.35 32.19 -1.05
CA VAL A 106 2.23 33.51 -0.40
C VAL A 106 0.78 33.97 -0.35
N ILE A 107 0.05 33.93 -1.48
CA ILE A 107 -1.34 34.41 -1.47
C ILE A 107 -2.23 33.57 -0.57
N THR A 108 -2.09 32.22 -0.56
CA THR A 108 -2.88 31.35 0.31
C THR A 108 -2.55 31.54 1.78
N GLY A 109 -1.27 31.77 2.14
CA GLY A 109 -0.88 32.11 3.51
C GLY A 109 -1.48 33.44 3.99
N LEU A 110 -1.57 34.42 3.09
CA LEU A 110 -2.17 35.75 3.39
C LEU A 110 -3.70 35.70 3.56
N LEU A 111 -4.39 34.67 3.04
CA LEU A 111 -5.83 34.50 3.31
C LEU A 111 -6.13 34.19 4.77
N ASP A 112 -5.13 33.76 5.52
CA ASP A 112 -5.21 33.41 6.94
C ASP A 112 -4.42 34.44 7.81
N ILE A 113 -4.14 35.63 7.29
CA ILE A 113 -3.39 36.66 8.02
C ILE A 113 -4.13 37.10 9.29
N ARG A 114 -3.40 37.14 10.40
CA ARG A 114 -3.90 37.55 11.69
C ARG A 114 -2.94 38.58 12.31
N HIS A 115 -3.49 39.70 12.77
CA HIS A 115 -2.72 40.74 13.46
C HIS A 115 -2.22 40.25 14.82
N ILE A 116 -0.96 40.54 15.16
CA ILE A 116 -0.37 40.26 16.49
C ILE A 116 -0.14 41.56 17.25
N ASP A 117 0.63 42.52 16.70
CA ASP A 117 0.91 43.79 17.34
C ASP A 117 1.32 44.89 16.31
N GLY A 118 1.36 46.15 16.73
CA GLY A 118 1.71 47.28 15.88
C GLY A 118 0.52 47.92 15.15
N ASN A 119 0.75 48.44 13.94
CA ASN A 119 -0.27 49.15 13.17
C ASN A 119 -1.26 48.17 12.49
N GLN A 120 -2.44 48.03 13.06
CA GLN A 120 -3.50 47.20 12.55
C GLN A 120 -3.95 47.58 11.13
N ASP A 121 -3.97 48.85 10.77
CA ASP A 121 -4.36 49.31 9.42
C ASP A 121 -3.46 48.70 8.32
N LEU A 122 -2.17 48.47 8.63
CA LEU A 122 -1.25 47.82 7.70
C LEU A 122 -1.64 46.37 7.48
N THR A 123 -1.99 45.64 8.55
CA THR A 123 -2.43 44.24 8.47
C THR A 123 -3.76 44.14 7.73
N ASP A 124 -4.74 44.94 8.10
CA ASP A 124 -6.07 44.97 7.49
C ASP A 124 -6.01 45.33 6.01
N GLY A 125 -5.12 46.26 5.66
CA GLY A 125 -4.85 46.64 4.28
C GLY A 125 -4.30 45.48 3.44
N VAL A 126 -3.40 44.67 4.00
CA VAL A 126 -2.87 43.45 3.34
C VAL A 126 -3.95 42.38 3.25
N ALA A 127 -4.72 42.15 4.32
CA ALA A 127 -5.82 41.20 4.36
C ALA A 127 -6.87 41.51 3.26
N TYR A 128 -7.26 42.76 3.15
CA TYR A 128 -8.20 43.25 2.14
C TYR A 128 -7.65 43.05 0.71
N ASP A 129 -6.39 43.43 0.47
CA ASP A 129 -5.78 43.28 -0.85
C ASP A 129 -5.64 41.77 -1.22
N ALA A 130 -5.27 40.91 -0.28
CA ALA A 130 -5.15 39.47 -0.50
C ALA A 130 -6.52 38.85 -0.84
N SER A 131 -7.55 39.08 -0.05
CA SER A 131 -8.91 38.55 -0.31
C SER A 131 -9.44 39.02 -1.67
N ARG A 132 -9.31 40.34 -1.97
CA ARG A 132 -9.76 40.88 -3.24
C ARG A 132 -8.97 40.32 -4.44
N GLN A 133 -7.65 40.18 -4.28
CA GLN A 133 -6.79 39.58 -5.33
C GLN A 133 -7.15 38.14 -5.56
N TRP A 134 -7.37 37.37 -4.49
CA TRP A 134 -7.75 35.96 -4.54
C TRP A 134 -9.03 35.76 -5.34
N SER A 135 -10.12 36.40 -4.93
CA SER A 135 -11.42 36.29 -5.63
C SER A 135 -11.36 36.74 -7.10
N LYS A 136 -10.67 37.87 -7.38
CA LYS A 136 -10.60 38.41 -8.75
C LYS A 136 -9.71 37.59 -9.68
N ARG A 137 -8.66 36.94 -9.17
CA ARG A 137 -7.67 36.24 -9.97
C ARG A 137 -7.74 34.73 -9.79
N ILE A 138 -8.76 34.20 -9.16
CA ILE A 138 -8.88 32.76 -8.87
C ILE A 138 -8.64 31.88 -10.11
N ARG A 139 -9.13 32.29 -11.29
CA ARG A 139 -8.92 31.55 -12.53
C ARG A 139 -7.45 31.45 -12.96
N VAL A 140 -6.59 32.35 -12.52
CA VAL A 140 -5.14 32.30 -12.76
C VAL A 140 -4.47 31.37 -11.73
N TYR A 141 -4.98 31.33 -10.50
CA TYR A 141 -4.41 30.51 -9.44
C TYR A 141 -4.82 29.03 -9.52
N LEU A 142 -6.00 28.70 -10.06
CA LEU A 142 -6.48 27.32 -10.16
C LEU A 142 -5.50 26.36 -10.85
N PRO A 143 -4.89 26.67 -12.02
CA PRO A 143 -3.90 25.78 -12.61
C PRO A 143 -2.66 25.57 -11.73
N MET A 144 -2.19 26.63 -11.07
CA MET A 144 -1.04 26.57 -10.15
C MET A 144 -1.33 25.68 -8.94
N MET A 145 -2.56 25.76 -8.39
CA MET A 145 -2.99 24.90 -7.29
C MET A 145 -3.01 23.43 -7.72
N ARG A 146 -3.57 23.15 -8.90
CA ARG A 146 -3.65 21.78 -9.43
C ARG A 146 -2.25 21.19 -9.62
N GLU A 147 -1.32 21.95 -10.19
CA GLU A 147 0.06 21.53 -10.36
C GLU A 147 0.75 21.20 -9.03
N LEU A 148 0.62 22.07 -8.03
CA LEU A 148 1.18 21.83 -6.69
C LEU A 148 0.56 20.60 -6.01
N MET A 149 -0.73 20.37 -6.17
CA MET A 149 -1.40 19.18 -5.65
C MET A 149 -0.88 17.91 -6.33
N GLU A 150 -0.72 17.93 -7.64
CA GLU A 150 -0.20 16.79 -8.37
C GLU A 150 1.28 16.49 -8.02
N GLN A 151 2.11 17.53 -7.86
CA GLN A 151 3.49 17.38 -7.39
C GLN A 151 3.54 16.75 -5.99
N ARG A 152 2.69 17.22 -5.06
CA ARG A 152 2.61 16.63 -3.71
C ARG A 152 2.17 15.17 -3.77
N ARG A 153 1.14 14.85 -4.55
CA ARG A 153 0.66 13.47 -4.72
C ARG A 153 1.77 12.53 -5.18
N LYS A 154 2.61 12.97 -6.14
CA LYS A 154 3.75 12.18 -6.63
C LYS A 154 4.83 11.96 -5.55
N THR A 155 5.02 12.94 -4.67
CA THR A 155 6.06 12.88 -3.63
C THR A 155 5.62 12.14 -2.38
N PHE A 156 4.39 12.41 -1.91
CA PHE A 156 3.88 11.95 -0.61
C PHE A 156 2.79 10.89 -0.72
N GLY A 157 2.33 10.55 -1.92
CA GLY A 157 1.28 9.56 -2.13
C GLY A 157 -0.10 9.99 -1.64
N GLU A 158 -0.93 9.00 -1.33
CA GLU A 158 -2.32 9.15 -0.89
C GLU A 158 -2.48 8.64 0.54
N LEU A 159 -2.81 9.53 1.48
CA LEU A 159 -2.87 9.23 2.92
C LEU A 159 -3.74 8.00 3.24
N ALA A 160 -4.87 7.88 2.56
CA ALA A 160 -5.83 6.81 2.79
C ALA A 160 -5.28 5.40 2.59
N PHE A 161 -4.19 5.25 1.82
CA PHE A 161 -3.72 3.95 1.36
C PHE A 161 -2.29 3.63 1.82
N LEU A 162 -1.59 4.61 2.39
CA LEU A 162 -0.20 4.41 2.78
C LEU A 162 -0.09 3.72 4.14
N LEU A 163 0.85 2.78 4.23
CA LEU A 163 1.23 2.14 5.49
C LEU A 163 1.82 3.15 6.49
N GLU A 164 2.57 4.13 6.00
CA GLU A 164 3.21 5.19 6.78
C GLU A 164 2.86 6.57 6.20
N PRO A 165 1.62 7.05 6.41
CA PRO A 165 1.13 8.25 5.77
C PRO A 165 1.74 9.53 6.33
N ASP A 166 1.99 10.52 5.46
CA ASP A 166 2.23 11.89 5.88
C ASP A 166 0.88 12.61 6.11
N LEU A 167 0.58 12.94 7.37
CA LEU A 167 -0.71 13.50 7.79
C LEU A 167 -0.98 14.89 7.23
N LYS A 168 0.06 15.58 6.75
CA LYS A 168 -0.02 16.96 6.28
C LYS A 168 0.04 17.05 4.77
N GLU A 169 1.08 16.50 4.14
CA GLU A 169 1.38 16.74 2.73
C GLU A 169 0.76 15.70 1.79
N ALA A 170 0.47 14.46 2.25
CA ALA A 170 -0.16 13.44 1.42
C ALA A 170 -1.57 13.87 0.96
N ARG A 171 -2.00 13.34 -0.19
CA ARG A 171 -3.35 13.57 -0.71
C ARG A 171 -4.40 13.09 0.30
N GLY A 172 -5.39 13.93 0.55
CA GLY A 172 -6.41 13.69 1.59
C GLY A 172 -6.00 14.18 2.98
N GLY A 173 -4.79 14.77 3.16
CA GLY A 173 -4.28 15.28 4.43
C GLY A 173 -4.62 16.75 4.71
N LEU A 174 -4.01 17.30 5.76
CA LEU A 174 -4.27 18.67 6.25
C LEU A 174 -4.03 19.77 5.18
N ARG A 175 -3.06 19.55 4.27
CA ARG A 175 -2.80 20.50 3.19
C ARG A 175 -3.95 20.61 2.21
N ASP A 176 -4.64 19.50 1.96
CA ASP A 176 -5.81 19.47 1.10
C ASP A 176 -7.01 20.16 1.77
N ILE A 177 -7.21 19.97 3.07
CA ILE A 177 -8.22 20.72 3.84
C ILE A 177 -7.97 22.22 3.71
N ASN A 178 -6.72 22.69 3.86
CA ASN A 178 -6.36 24.09 3.72
C ASN A 178 -6.58 24.60 2.28
N THR A 179 -6.35 23.74 1.28
CA THR A 179 -6.62 24.06 -0.13
C THR A 179 -8.12 24.24 -0.36
N ILE A 180 -8.96 23.34 0.16
CA ILE A 180 -10.42 23.43 0.08
C ILE A 180 -10.93 24.71 0.77
N ARG A 181 -10.41 25.06 1.95
CA ARG A 181 -10.73 26.31 2.64
C ARG A 181 -10.37 27.54 1.82
N SER A 182 -9.19 27.54 1.20
CA SER A 182 -8.77 28.64 0.34
C SER A 182 -9.70 28.77 -0.89
N LEU A 183 -10.11 27.65 -1.48
CA LEU A 183 -11.11 27.66 -2.57
C LEU A 183 -12.46 28.19 -2.10
N ALA A 184 -12.93 27.82 -0.91
CA ALA A 184 -14.19 28.33 -0.35
C ALA A 184 -14.14 29.85 -0.16
N LYS A 185 -13.02 30.40 0.34
CA LYS A 185 -12.81 31.86 0.49
C LYS A 185 -12.83 32.62 -0.84
N SER A 186 -12.68 31.95 -1.97
CA SER A 186 -12.77 32.60 -3.29
C SER A 186 -14.20 32.92 -3.72
N GLU A 187 -15.21 32.28 -3.12
CA GLU A 187 -16.61 32.31 -3.52
C GLU A 187 -16.84 31.94 -5.00
N PHE A 188 -15.84 31.30 -5.62
CA PHE A 188 -15.93 30.87 -7.02
C PHE A 188 -16.92 29.73 -7.20
N ILE A 189 -16.96 28.80 -6.24
CA ILE A 189 -17.92 27.70 -6.15
C ILE A 189 -18.42 27.56 -4.72
N PRO A 190 -19.66 27.10 -4.47
CA PRO A 190 -20.10 26.76 -3.14
C PRO A 190 -19.41 25.49 -2.64
N ILE A 191 -18.79 25.53 -1.47
CA ILE A 191 -18.13 24.41 -0.80
C ILE A 191 -18.65 24.34 0.63
N SER A 192 -19.21 23.20 1.05
CA SER A 192 -19.46 22.92 2.47
C SER A 192 -18.18 22.40 3.12
N LEU A 193 -17.83 23.00 4.26
CA LEU A 193 -16.68 22.59 5.07
C LEU A 193 -17.06 21.62 6.20
N ASP A 194 -18.37 21.37 6.41
CA ASP A 194 -18.87 20.60 7.55
C ASP A 194 -18.33 19.16 7.55
N ARG A 195 -18.22 18.55 6.37
CA ARG A 195 -17.67 17.19 6.22
C ARG A 195 -16.18 17.08 6.54
N LEU A 196 -15.45 18.22 6.63
CA LEU A 196 -14.01 18.24 6.89
C LEU A 196 -13.65 18.37 8.36
N ALA A 197 -14.58 18.86 9.20
CA ALA A 197 -14.29 19.21 10.58
C ALA A 197 -13.79 18.02 11.41
N ALA A 198 -14.40 16.84 11.25
CA ALA A 198 -14.01 15.62 11.96
C ALA A 198 -12.62 15.13 11.50
N ALA A 199 -12.37 15.12 10.17
CA ALA A 199 -11.10 14.70 9.61
C ALA A 199 -9.95 15.61 10.04
N GLU A 200 -10.19 16.92 10.02
CA GLU A 200 -9.20 17.90 10.48
C GLU A 200 -8.87 17.75 11.96
N ALA A 201 -9.89 17.58 12.81
CA ALA A 201 -9.69 17.36 14.23
C ALA A 201 -8.86 16.08 14.49
N LEU A 202 -9.16 14.98 13.78
CA LEU A 202 -8.42 13.73 13.89
C LEU A 202 -6.96 13.91 13.47
N PHE A 203 -6.69 14.42 12.25
CA PHE A 203 -5.32 14.60 11.76
C PHE A 203 -4.52 15.55 12.65
N ALA A 204 -5.16 16.60 13.14
CA ALA A 204 -4.57 17.55 14.06
C ALA A 204 -4.15 16.87 15.37
N THR A 205 -5.03 16.05 15.95
CA THR A 205 -4.79 15.35 17.21
C THR A 205 -3.70 14.30 17.07
N VAL A 206 -3.76 13.47 16.01
CA VAL A 206 -2.73 12.45 15.73
C VAL A 206 -1.35 13.09 15.50
N ARG A 207 -1.31 14.19 14.76
CA ARG A 207 -0.08 14.96 14.52
C ARG A 207 0.52 15.53 15.81
N ASP A 208 -0.32 16.04 16.70
CA ASP A 208 0.14 16.62 17.98
C ASP A 208 0.70 15.52 18.90
N SER A 209 0.04 14.35 18.98
CA SER A 209 0.51 13.16 19.69
C SER A 209 1.86 12.70 19.12
N LEU A 210 1.95 12.54 17.79
CA LEU A 210 3.18 12.15 17.11
C LEU A 210 4.37 13.06 17.43
N HIS A 211 4.16 14.38 17.39
CA HIS A 211 5.19 15.37 17.73
C HIS A 211 5.56 15.31 19.22
N GLY A 212 4.56 15.10 20.10
CA GLY A 212 4.77 14.99 21.56
C GLY A 212 5.60 13.77 21.91
N LEU A 213 5.24 12.60 21.38
CA LEU A 213 5.92 11.33 21.64
C LEU A 213 7.35 11.29 21.05
N THR A 214 7.52 11.80 19.85
CA THR A 214 8.83 11.69 19.16
C THR A 214 9.78 12.84 19.44
N GLY A 215 9.29 13.99 19.93
CA GLY A 215 10.06 15.23 20.01
C GLY A 215 10.52 15.77 18.65
N ARG A 216 9.94 15.28 17.55
CA ARG A 216 10.30 15.62 16.15
C ARG A 216 9.16 16.37 15.47
N THR A 217 9.50 17.10 14.42
CA THR A 217 8.55 17.89 13.62
C THR A 217 8.09 17.17 12.34
N ARG A 218 8.35 15.86 12.26
CA ARG A 218 7.95 15.02 11.12
C ARG A 218 6.45 14.74 11.18
N ASP A 219 5.78 14.91 10.05
CA ASP A 219 4.33 14.69 9.91
C ASP A 219 3.99 13.28 9.35
N GLN A 220 5.00 12.45 9.04
CA GLN A 220 4.83 11.08 8.61
C GLN A 220 4.71 10.15 9.83
N LEU A 221 3.60 9.43 9.92
CA LEU A 221 3.30 8.46 10.97
C LEU A 221 3.94 7.11 10.61
N MET A 222 5.13 6.87 11.16
CA MET A 222 5.87 5.62 10.90
C MET A 222 5.20 4.44 11.60
N LEU A 223 5.38 3.24 11.03
CA LEU A 223 4.81 2.00 11.57
C LEU A 223 5.17 1.77 13.04
N THR A 224 6.41 2.10 13.43
CA THR A 224 6.90 2.01 14.82
C THR A 224 6.23 2.94 15.81
N GLU A 225 5.59 4.00 15.34
CA GLU A 225 4.99 5.03 16.16
C GLU A 225 3.47 4.84 16.30
N GLN A 226 2.87 4.05 15.39
CA GLN A 226 1.42 3.89 15.29
C GLN A 226 0.81 3.31 16.57
N ASP A 227 1.41 2.28 17.17
CA ASP A 227 0.89 1.65 18.39
C ASP A 227 0.95 2.61 19.58
N ALA A 228 2.06 3.37 19.72
CA ALA A 228 2.21 4.35 20.79
C ALA A 228 1.22 5.52 20.64
N VAL A 229 1.04 6.02 19.43
CA VAL A 229 0.07 7.08 19.13
C VAL A 229 -1.37 6.59 19.35
N ALA A 230 -1.69 5.37 18.93
CA ALA A 230 -3.01 4.78 19.16
C ALA A 230 -3.32 4.66 20.64
N ALA A 231 -2.38 4.17 21.43
CA ALA A 231 -2.53 4.02 22.88
C ALA A 231 -2.70 5.38 23.59
N GLU A 232 -1.89 6.40 23.25
CA GLU A 232 -2.01 7.75 23.83
C GLU A 232 -3.37 8.38 23.53
N LEU A 233 -3.91 8.14 22.32
CA LEU A 233 -5.18 8.70 21.90
C LEU A 233 -6.40 7.86 22.31
N GLY A 234 -6.17 6.70 22.95
CA GLY A 234 -7.23 5.82 23.46
C GLY A 234 -7.91 4.97 22.38
N PHE A 235 -7.25 4.73 21.24
CA PHE A 235 -7.69 3.73 20.28
C PHE A 235 -7.36 2.33 20.80
N GLU A 236 -8.20 1.35 20.45
CA GLU A 236 -8.01 -0.04 20.87
C GLU A 236 -6.66 -0.60 20.39
N ASN A 237 -6.26 -0.28 19.18
CA ASN A 237 -5.01 -0.67 18.55
C ASN A 237 -4.67 0.27 17.38
N ALA A 238 -3.50 0.09 16.77
CA ALA A 238 -3.08 0.89 15.63
C ALA A 238 -3.93 0.64 14.37
N ASP A 239 -4.51 -0.54 14.20
CA ASP A 239 -5.35 -0.84 13.03
C ASP A 239 -6.63 0.01 13.05
N ILE A 240 -7.23 0.20 14.22
CA ILE A 240 -8.38 1.10 14.38
C ILE A 240 -7.99 2.57 14.15
N LEU A 241 -6.82 2.99 14.64
CA LEU A 241 -6.30 4.33 14.33
C LEU A 241 -6.13 4.53 12.82
N MET A 242 -5.49 3.59 12.14
CA MET A 242 -5.23 3.66 10.69
C MET A 242 -6.52 3.59 9.88
N LEU A 243 -7.49 2.80 10.30
CA LEU A 243 -8.83 2.75 9.71
C LEU A 243 -9.52 4.12 9.77
N GLU A 244 -9.53 4.78 10.93
CA GLU A 244 -10.14 6.11 11.07
C GLU A 244 -9.37 7.18 10.28
N LEU A 245 -8.04 7.08 10.18
CA LEU A 245 -7.23 7.96 9.33
C LEU A 245 -7.56 7.76 7.84
N SER A 246 -7.66 6.52 7.37
CA SER A 246 -8.04 6.18 5.99
C SER A 246 -9.43 6.73 5.65
N LYS A 247 -10.41 6.51 6.51
CA LYS A 247 -11.78 7.02 6.38
C LYS A 247 -11.81 8.55 6.30
N ALA A 248 -11.08 9.23 7.18
CA ALA A 248 -10.98 10.68 7.20
C ALA A 248 -10.33 11.22 5.92
N ALA A 249 -9.24 10.60 5.47
CA ALA A 249 -8.53 11.00 4.26
C ALA A 249 -9.40 10.85 2.99
N ARG A 250 -10.15 9.76 2.88
CA ARG A 250 -11.08 9.56 1.75
C ARG A 250 -12.22 10.58 1.75
N ALA A 251 -12.72 10.97 2.92
CA ALA A 251 -13.73 12.03 3.01
C ALA A 251 -13.16 13.39 2.53
N VAL A 252 -11.93 13.73 2.89
CA VAL A 252 -11.25 14.95 2.41
C VAL A 252 -11.04 14.90 0.91
N ASP A 253 -10.53 13.78 0.39
CA ASP A 253 -10.29 13.59 -1.04
C ASP A 253 -11.59 13.70 -1.85
N TYR A 254 -12.67 13.11 -1.36
CA TYR A 254 -13.98 13.21 -1.99
C TYR A 254 -14.46 14.67 -2.12
N VAL A 255 -14.37 15.46 -1.05
CA VAL A 255 -14.71 16.90 -1.08
C VAL A 255 -13.80 17.66 -2.05
N MET A 256 -12.51 17.33 -2.10
CA MET A 256 -11.56 17.94 -3.04
C MET A 256 -11.93 17.63 -4.49
N GLN A 257 -12.22 16.38 -4.81
CA GLN A 257 -12.61 15.96 -6.15
C GLN A 257 -13.92 16.65 -6.60
N LEU A 258 -14.92 16.70 -5.72
CA LEU A 258 -16.17 17.43 -5.97
C LEU A 258 -15.91 18.93 -6.22
N SER A 259 -15.01 19.51 -5.46
CA SER A 259 -14.67 20.95 -5.63
C SER A 259 -14.04 21.21 -7.00
N TRP A 260 -13.09 20.37 -7.42
CA TRP A 260 -12.48 20.47 -8.75
C TRP A 260 -13.48 20.24 -9.88
N HIS A 261 -14.35 19.27 -9.72
CA HIS A 261 -15.40 19.00 -10.70
C HIS A 261 -16.31 20.24 -10.91
N ARG A 262 -16.79 20.84 -9.80
CA ARG A 262 -17.60 22.07 -9.84
C ARG A 262 -16.85 23.27 -10.42
N ILE A 263 -15.53 23.37 -10.18
CA ILE A 263 -14.66 24.39 -10.79
C ILE A 263 -14.64 24.21 -12.31
N GLU A 264 -14.41 23.01 -12.80
CA GLU A 264 -14.38 22.68 -14.22
C GLU A 264 -15.72 22.99 -14.89
N GLU A 265 -16.83 22.62 -14.27
CA GLU A 265 -18.15 22.97 -14.76
C GLU A 265 -18.34 24.49 -14.88
N ARG A 266 -17.90 25.24 -13.84
CA ARG A 266 -18.03 26.70 -13.85
C ARG A 266 -17.13 27.37 -14.89
N LEU A 267 -15.92 26.86 -15.09
CA LEU A 267 -15.00 27.35 -16.14
C LEU A 267 -15.57 27.12 -17.53
N ASN A 268 -16.21 25.98 -17.74
CA ASN A 268 -16.80 25.57 -19.02
C ASN A 268 -18.23 26.11 -19.24
N ARG A 269 -18.72 27.02 -18.41
CA ARG A 269 -20.14 27.48 -18.39
C ARG A 269 -20.65 28.04 -19.71
N PHE A 270 -19.78 28.56 -20.59
CA PHE A 270 -20.19 29.03 -21.91
C PHE A 270 -20.46 27.89 -22.91
N ALA A 271 -19.73 26.80 -22.82
CA ALA A 271 -20.04 25.57 -23.56
C ALA A 271 -21.32 24.90 -22.99
N ALA A 272 -21.57 25.05 -21.72
CA ALA A 272 -22.65 24.47 -20.96
C ALA A 272 -24.05 25.02 -21.24
N ARG A 273 -24.20 26.28 -21.67
CA ARG A 273 -25.50 26.86 -22.04
C ARG A 273 -26.12 26.21 -23.28
N ARG A 274 -25.32 25.45 -24.08
CA ARG A 274 -25.77 24.67 -25.25
C ARG A 274 -25.96 23.19 -24.97
N SER A 275 -25.59 22.70 -23.79
CA SER A 275 -25.74 21.29 -23.42
C SER A 275 -27.20 21.01 -23.04
N LYS A 276 -27.89 20.27 -23.91
CA LYS A 276 -29.24 19.76 -23.64
C LYS A 276 -29.13 18.57 -22.68
N ARG A 277 -30.12 18.41 -21.78
CA ARG A 277 -30.34 17.16 -21.04
C ARG A 277 -30.85 16.12 -22.02
N PHE A 278 -30.23 14.97 -22.09
CA PHE A 278 -30.64 13.89 -22.97
C PHE A 278 -30.99 12.66 -22.14
N PRO A 279 -32.20 12.15 -22.18
CA PRO A 279 -32.52 10.84 -21.66
C PRO A 279 -31.62 9.79 -22.34
N ILE A 280 -30.97 8.93 -21.56
CA ILE A 280 -30.03 7.89 -22.04
C ILE A 280 -30.49 6.48 -21.72
N ALA A 281 -31.26 6.33 -20.64
CA ALA A 281 -31.88 5.08 -20.22
C ALA A 281 -33.09 5.39 -19.33
N LYS A 282 -33.80 4.35 -18.92
CA LYS A 282 -34.95 4.49 -18.02
C LYS A 282 -34.48 5.16 -16.71
N GLY A 283 -35.07 6.31 -16.38
CA GLY A 283 -34.78 7.09 -15.19
C GLY A 283 -33.48 7.92 -15.23
N LEU A 284 -32.69 7.84 -16.31
CA LEU A 284 -31.37 8.45 -16.41
C LEU A 284 -31.26 9.45 -17.55
N GLU A 285 -30.56 10.53 -17.27
CA GLU A 285 -30.22 11.56 -18.26
C GLU A 285 -28.71 11.82 -18.26
N ARG A 286 -28.20 12.28 -19.40
CA ARG A 286 -26.84 12.82 -19.50
C ARG A 286 -26.87 14.31 -19.25
N LEU A 287 -26.10 14.75 -18.26
CA LEU A 287 -25.86 16.13 -17.91
C LEU A 287 -24.41 16.45 -18.23
N ARG A 288 -24.13 16.99 -19.42
CA ARG A 288 -22.75 17.33 -19.82
C ARG A 288 -21.78 16.14 -19.70
N ASN A 289 -20.94 16.16 -18.65
CA ASN A 289 -19.93 15.14 -18.34
C ASN A 289 -20.32 14.30 -17.13
N GLU A 290 -21.62 14.22 -16.82
CA GLU A 290 -22.18 13.45 -15.71
C GLU A 290 -23.39 12.65 -16.16
N ILE A 291 -23.67 11.58 -15.45
CA ILE A 291 -24.95 10.88 -15.48
C ILE A 291 -25.79 11.34 -14.29
N GLY A 292 -27.02 11.73 -14.54
CA GLY A 292 -27.97 12.13 -13.52
C GLY A 292 -29.24 11.29 -13.55
N VAL A 293 -29.95 11.28 -12.43
CA VAL A 293 -31.31 10.75 -12.33
C VAL A 293 -32.28 11.85 -12.74
N LEU A 294 -33.27 11.53 -13.58
CA LEU A 294 -34.31 12.45 -13.98
C LEU A 294 -35.02 13.02 -12.72
N ALA A 295 -35.26 14.34 -12.70
CA ALA A 295 -35.78 15.03 -11.53
C ALA A 295 -37.10 14.45 -11.00
N ASP A 296 -38.00 14.10 -11.93
CA ASP A 296 -39.33 13.58 -11.62
C ASP A 296 -39.39 12.04 -11.57
N TYR A 297 -38.25 11.35 -11.58
CA TYR A 297 -38.22 9.89 -11.56
C TYR A 297 -38.39 9.35 -10.13
N ASP A 298 -39.30 8.44 -9.95
CA ASP A 298 -39.55 7.73 -8.69
C ASP A 298 -38.49 6.63 -8.49
N ILE A 299 -37.46 6.95 -7.69
CA ILE A 299 -36.36 6.05 -7.38
C ILE A 299 -36.83 4.84 -6.59
N SER A 300 -37.82 5.02 -5.72
CA SER A 300 -38.34 3.96 -4.87
C SER A 300 -39.00 2.81 -5.66
N SER A 301 -39.47 3.11 -6.86
CA SER A 301 -40.09 2.12 -7.77
C SER A 301 -39.07 1.34 -8.62
N ASP A 302 -37.79 1.71 -8.58
CA ASP A 302 -36.72 1.10 -9.40
C ASP A 302 -35.43 0.84 -8.58
N PRO A 303 -35.42 -0.20 -7.72
CA PRO A 303 -34.29 -0.49 -6.82
C PRO A 303 -32.95 -0.70 -7.52
N GLY A 304 -32.94 -1.10 -8.81
CA GLY A 304 -31.72 -1.28 -9.62
C GLY A 304 -31.18 0.01 -10.24
N LEU A 305 -31.91 1.15 -10.11
CA LEU A 305 -31.52 2.40 -10.79
C LEU A 305 -30.11 2.87 -10.44
N GLY A 306 -29.72 2.74 -9.18
CA GLY A 306 -28.39 3.18 -8.70
C GLY A 306 -27.25 2.42 -9.39
N LEU A 307 -27.34 1.10 -9.48
CA LEU A 307 -26.34 0.28 -10.17
C LEU A 307 -26.33 0.54 -11.68
N ARG A 308 -27.51 0.72 -12.29
CA ARG A 308 -27.63 1.09 -13.71
C ARG A 308 -26.96 2.45 -13.98
N ALA A 309 -27.20 3.43 -13.13
CA ALA A 309 -26.59 4.76 -13.24
C ALA A 309 -25.07 4.68 -13.11
N ALA A 310 -24.60 3.89 -12.15
CA ALA A 310 -23.17 3.65 -11.92
C ALA A 310 -22.49 2.97 -13.11
N ALA A 311 -23.06 1.88 -13.62
CA ALA A 311 -22.56 1.17 -14.79
C ALA A 311 -22.45 2.10 -16.00
N MET A 312 -23.51 2.87 -16.27
CA MET A 312 -23.52 3.81 -17.39
C MET A 312 -22.50 4.95 -17.24
N ALA A 313 -22.27 5.43 -16.01
CA ALA A 313 -21.29 6.46 -15.74
C ALA A 313 -19.86 5.91 -15.94
N ALA A 314 -19.54 4.78 -15.34
CA ALA A 314 -18.25 4.14 -15.44
C ALA A 314 -17.89 3.75 -16.89
N GLN A 315 -18.79 3.09 -17.60
CA GLN A 315 -18.58 2.72 -19.01
C GLN A 315 -18.34 3.90 -19.96
N ARG A 316 -18.79 5.10 -19.61
CA ARG A 316 -18.59 6.32 -20.40
C ARG A 316 -17.44 7.17 -19.90
N GLY A 317 -16.74 6.76 -18.85
CA GLY A 317 -15.68 7.53 -18.23
C GLY A 317 -16.16 8.88 -17.69
N VAL A 318 -17.41 8.94 -17.19
CA VAL A 318 -18.01 10.13 -16.58
C VAL A 318 -18.43 9.85 -15.17
N ARG A 319 -18.70 10.90 -14.37
CA ARG A 319 -19.15 10.77 -12.98
C ARG A 319 -20.67 10.68 -12.87
N LEU A 320 -21.12 10.16 -11.74
CA LEU A 320 -22.49 10.39 -11.28
C LEU A 320 -22.61 11.83 -10.75
N SER A 321 -23.74 12.49 -11.04
CA SER A 321 -23.98 13.80 -10.42
C SER A 321 -24.17 13.64 -8.92
N LEU A 322 -23.57 14.54 -8.13
CA LEU A 322 -23.67 14.51 -6.67
C LEU A 322 -25.13 14.55 -6.22
N GLU A 323 -25.95 15.40 -6.84
CA GLU A 323 -27.38 15.51 -6.55
C GLU A 323 -28.08 14.16 -6.72
N SER A 324 -27.76 13.45 -7.80
CA SER A 324 -28.33 12.13 -8.07
C SER A 324 -27.84 11.07 -7.09
N THR A 325 -26.56 11.09 -6.71
CA THR A 325 -26.01 10.14 -5.75
C THR A 325 -26.63 10.34 -4.36
N MET A 326 -26.81 11.59 -3.94
CA MET A 326 -27.50 11.91 -2.68
C MET A 326 -28.96 11.48 -2.71
N ARG A 327 -29.70 11.76 -3.80
CA ARG A 327 -31.08 11.32 -3.96
C ARG A 327 -31.21 9.79 -3.93
N LEU A 328 -30.29 9.06 -4.58
CA LEU A 328 -30.23 7.60 -4.53
C LEU A 328 -30.03 7.06 -3.11
N ALA A 329 -29.27 7.79 -2.27
CA ALA A 329 -29.07 7.42 -0.87
C ALA A 329 -30.28 7.78 0.02
N GLU A 330 -30.92 8.91 -0.21
CA GLU A 330 -32.10 9.38 0.54
C GLU A 330 -33.36 8.58 0.20
N GLU A 331 -33.63 8.37 -1.10
CA GLU A 331 -34.81 7.66 -1.63
C GLU A 331 -34.52 6.15 -1.84
N PHE A 332 -33.55 5.60 -1.09
CA PHE A 332 -33.07 4.23 -1.26
C PHE A 332 -34.21 3.19 -1.22
N ALA A 333 -34.21 2.31 -2.21
CA ALA A 333 -35.03 1.12 -2.24
C ALA A 333 -34.18 -0.14 -2.20
N GLU A 334 -34.62 -1.13 -1.40
CA GLU A 334 -33.94 -2.42 -1.31
C GLU A 334 -34.08 -3.19 -2.60
N ILE A 335 -32.99 -3.75 -3.10
CA ILE A 335 -33.02 -4.63 -4.27
C ILE A 335 -33.64 -5.98 -3.85
N PRO A 336 -34.65 -6.49 -4.57
CA PRO A 336 -35.24 -7.80 -4.27
C PRO A 336 -34.18 -8.92 -4.25
N THR A 337 -34.36 -9.88 -3.36
CA THR A 337 -33.48 -11.06 -3.26
C THR A 337 -34.20 -12.29 -3.85
N PRO A 338 -33.59 -13.03 -4.79
CA PRO A 338 -32.30 -12.71 -5.47
C PRO A 338 -32.43 -11.47 -6.37
N TRP A 339 -31.30 -10.81 -6.63
CA TRP A 339 -31.30 -9.64 -7.50
C TRP A 339 -31.83 -9.97 -8.90
N PRO A 340 -32.58 -9.05 -9.51
CA PRO A 340 -33.00 -9.19 -10.89
C PRO A 340 -31.77 -9.31 -11.81
N ARG A 341 -31.94 -10.10 -12.88
CA ARG A 341 -30.86 -10.32 -13.86
C ARG A 341 -30.21 -9.01 -14.33
N GLN A 342 -31.01 -8.00 -14.67
CA GLN A 342 -30.50 -6.71 -15.14
C GLN A 342 -29.65 -6.02 -14.08
N THR A 343 -30.05 -6.05 -12.81
CA THR A 343 -29.30 -5.43 -11.70
C THR A 343 -27.94 -6.11 -11.49
N ARG A 344 -27.87 -7.44 -11.61
CA ARG A 344 -26.62 -8.19 -11.59
C ARG A 344 -25.75 -7.82 -12.79
N GLU A 345 -26.32 -7.75 -14.00
CA GLU A 345 -25.60 -7.34 -15.21
C GLU A 345 -25.08 -5.91 -15.09
N ASP A 346 -25.82 -4.99 -14.46
CA ASP A 346 -25.38 -3.62 -14.18
C ASP A 346 -24.18 -3.61 -13.20
N LEU A 347 -24.16 -4.48 -12.17
CA LEU A 347 -23.00 -4.63 -11.28
C LEU A 347 -21.77 -5.12 -12.07
N VAL A 348 -21.93 -6.18 -12.86
CA VAL A 348 -20.83 -6.73 -13.70
C VAL A 348 -20.33 -5.66 -14.68
N ALA A 349 -21.22 -4.88 -15.28
CA ALA A 349 -20.88 -3.81 -16.20
C ALA A 349 -20.15 -2.63 -15.52
N LEU A 350 -20.50 -2.33 -14.25
CA LEU A 350 -19.78 -1.36 -13.44
C LEU A 350 -18.34 -1.83 -13.18
N VAL A 351 -18.18 -3.06 -12.71
CA VAL A 351 -16.88 -3.65 -12.38
C VAL A 351 -16.01 -3.78 -13.63
N GLY A 352 -16.60 -4.20 -14.75
CA GLY A 352 -15.90 -4.33 -16.04
C GLY A 352 -15.52 -3.02 -16.73
N ALA A 353 -15.85 -1.86 -16.16
CA ALA A 353 -15.48 -0.55 -16.73
C ALA A 353 -14.00 -0.16 -16.49
N GLY A 354 -13.20 -0.98 -15.80
CA GLY A 354 -11.79 -0.73 -15.53
C GLY A 354 -11.59 0.49 -14.61
N GLU A 355 -10.55 1.29 -14.85
CA GLU A 355 -10.18 2.43 -13.99
C GLU A 355 -11.35 3.41 -13.74
N SER A 356 -12.23 3.57 -14.72
CA SER A 356 -13.38 4.46 -14.58
C SER A 356 -14.40 4.02 -13.52
N MET A 357 -14.36 2.74 -13.12
CA MET A 357 -15.19 2.22 -12.02
C MET A 357 -14.85 2.89 -10.70
N ILE A 358 -13.57 3.13 -10.42
CA ILE A 358 -13.09 3.54 -9.10
C ILE A 358 -13.79 4.83 -8.62
N ASP A 359 -13.75 5.89 -9.41
CA ASP A 359 -14.36 7.19 -9.04
C ASP A 359 -15.87 7.07 -8.82
N VAL A 360 -16.55 6.23 -9.60
CA VAL A 360 -17.99 6.01 -9.48
C VAL A 360 -18.31 5.19 -8.24
N PHE A 361 -17.59 4.11 -8.02
CA PHE A 361 -17.73 3.24 -6.84
C PHE A 361 -17.48 4.04 -5.55
N GLU A 362 -16.39 4.80 -5.50
CA GLU A 362 -16.04 5.67 -4.37
C GLU A 362 -17.15 6.68 -4.05
N SER A 363 -17.76 7.29 -5.07
CA SER A 363 -18.85 8.24 -4.85
C SER A 363 -20.11 7.58 -4.24
N LEU A 364 -20.43 6.36 -4.66
CA LEU A 364 -21.53 5.58 -4.09
C LEU A 364 -21.20 5.10 -2.66
N ASP A 365 -19.95 4.69 -2.44
CA ASP A 365 -19.48 4.23 -1.14
C ASP A 365 -19.47 5.36 -0.10
N GLN A 366 -19.08 6.59 -0.49
CA GLN A 366 -19.10 7.76 0.39
C GLN A 366 -20.52 8.15 0.84
N GLU A 367 -21.53 7.91 0.01
CA GLU A 367 -22.94 8.10 0.36
C GLU A 367 -23.59 6.84 0.98
N GLY A 368 -22.78 5.79 1.26
CA GLY A 368 -23.19 4.58 1.96
C GLY A 368 -24.04 3.59 1.14
N LEU A 369 -24.14 3.79 -0.17
CA LEU A 369 -24.95 2.93 -1.04
C LEU A 369 -24.35 1.53 -1.20
N ILE A 370 -23.03 1.42 -1.32
CA ILE A 370 -22.33 0.14 -1.49
C ILE A 370 -22.62 -0.79 -0.29
N SER A 371 -22.43 -0.29 0.94
CA SER A 371 -22.67 -1.09 2.16
C SER A 371 -24.16 -1.44 2.37
N ARG A 372 -25.08 -0.67 1.78
CA ARG A 372 -26.52 -0.98 1.81
C ARG A 372 -26.88 -2.08 0.81
N TRP A 373 -26.27 -2.11 -0.38
CA TRP A 373 -26.46 -3.17 -1.36
C TRP A 373 -25.71 -4.45 -0.98
N ILE A 374 -24.50 -4.30 -0.41
CA ILE A 374 -23.57 -5.37 -0.07
C ILE A 374 -23.10 -5.14 1.36
N PRO A 375 -23.85 -5.59 2.38
CA PRO A 375 -23.52 -5.36 3.80
C PRO A 375 -22.16 -5.91 4.21
N GLU A 376 -21.69 -6.99 3.57
CA GLU A 376 -20.39 -7.62 3.80
C GLU A 376 -19.24 -6.65 3.52
N TRP A 377 -19.41 -5.71 2.58
CA TRP A 377 -18.43 -4.68 2.24
C TRP A 377 -18.04 -3.80 3.43
N SER A 378 -18.96 -3.60 4.38
CA SER A 378 -18.72 -2.77 5.55
C SER A 378 -17.55 -3.25 6.42
N HIS A 379 -17.22 -4.54 6.41
CA HIS A 379 -16.15 -5.13 7.22
C HIS A 379 -14.75 -4.96 6.60
N VAL A 380 -14.68 -4.79 5.30
CA VAL A 380 -13.40 -4.58 4.58
C VAL A 380 -13.17 -3.11 4.23
N ARG A 381 -14.21 -2.30 4.35
CA ARG A 381 -14.19 -0.87 4.04
C ARG A 381 -13.19 -0.13 4.92
N PHE A 382 -12.25 0.56 4.31
CA PHE A 382 -11.15 1.30 4.96
C PHE A 382 -10.16 0.44 5.77
N LEU A 383 -10.29 -0.89 5.71
CA LEU A 383 -9.47 -1.78 6.51
C LEU A 383 -8.00 -1.70 6.08
N PRO A 384 -7.07 -1.30 6.98
CA PRO A 384 -5.66 -1.22 6.66
C PRO A 384 -5.05 -2.61 6.46
N GLN A 385 -4.06 -2.70 5.57
CA GLN A 385 -3.22 -3.89 5.43
C GLN A 385 -1.81 -3.55 5.89
N ARG A 386 -1.45 -3.91 7.13
CA ARG A 386 -0.13 -3.65 7.73
C ARG A 386 0.93 -4.66 7.27
N ASN A 387 0.90 -5.04 6.01
CA ASN A 387 1.90 -5.89 5.38
C ASN A 387 2.67 -5.05 4.35
N VAL A 388 4.00 -5.14 4.39
CA VAL A 388 4.94 -4.35 3.55
C VAL A 388 4.71 -4.54 2.04
N LEU A 389 4.07 -5.65 1.63
CA LEU A 389 3.78 -5.94 0.23
C LEU A 389 2.55 -5.20 -0.31
N HIS A 390 1.62 -4.81 0.56
CA HIS A 390 0.40 -4.14 0.16
C HIS A 390 0.52 -2.62 0.20
N HIS A 391 0.07 -1.95 -0.86
CA HIS A 391 0.07 -0.49 -0.97
C HIS A 391 -1.28 0.13 -0.61
N HIS A 392 -2.35 -0.68 -0.57
CA HIS A 392 -3.73 -0.21 -0.45
C HIS A 392 -4.45 -0.84 0.76
N THR A 393 -5.51 -0.17 1.24
CA THR A 393 -6.51 -0.80 2.12
C THR A 393 -7.19 -1.97 1.42
N VAL A 394 -7.80 -2.90 2.19
CA VAL A 394 -8.42 -4.12 1.64
C VAL A 394 -9.45 -3.79 0.57
N ASP A 395 -10.38 -2.88 0.86
CA ASP A 395 -11.42 -2.44 -0.08
C ASP A 395 -10.83 -1.83 -1.36
N ARG A 396 -9.80 -0.98 -1.24
CA ARG A 396 -9.16 -0.40 -2.41
C ARG A 396 -8.36 -1.43 -3.20
N HIS A 397 -7.69 -2.36 -2.54
CA HIS A 397 -7.00 -3.47 -3.19
C HIS A 397 -7.97 -4.31 -4.03
N MET A 398 -9.14 -4.67 -3.48
CA MET A 398 -10.17 -5.41 -4.21
C MET A 398 -10.68 -4.64 -5.45
N LEU A 399 -10.83 -3.31 -5.36
CA LEU A 399 -11.16 -2.48 -6.52
C LEU A 399 -10.05 -2.47 -7.57
N GLU A 400 -8.80 -2.32 -7.16
CA GLU A 400 -7.65 -2.36 -8.08
C GLU A 400 -7.50 -3.74 -8.74
N THR A 401 -7.72 -4.83 -8.00
CA THR A 401 -7.76 -6.19 -8.54
C THR A 401 -8.86 -6.32 -9.60
N ALA A 402 -10.05 -5.81 -9.32
CA ALA A 402 -11.14 -5.80 -10.28
C ALA A 402 -10.84 -4.97 -11.55
N VAL A 403 -10.12 -3.86 -11.41
CA VAL A 403 -9.62 -3.06 -12.56
C VAL A 403 -8.67 -3.87 -13.43
N ARG A 404 -7.73 -4.61 -12.81
CA ARG A 404 -6.80 -5.49 -13.56
C ARG A 404 -7.55 -6.64 -14.21
N ALA A 405 -8.47 -7.26 -13.50
CA ALA A 405 -9.33 -8.32 -14.02
C ALA A 405 -10.15 -7.88 -15.24
N ALA A 406 -10.60 -6.61 -15.28
CA ALA A 406 -11.31 -6.05 -16.42
C ALA A 406 -10.48 -6.07 -17.73
N ALA A 407 -9.15 -5.96 -17.64
CA ALA A 407 -8.26 -6.06 -18.78
C ALA A 407 -8.15 -7.52 -19.32
N LEU A 408 -8.38 -8.51 -18.45
CA LEU A 408 -8.25 -9.95 -18.74
C LEU A 408 -9.57 -10.61 -19.17
N THR A 409 -10.66 -9.86 -19.28
CA THR A 409 -12.01 -10.39 -19.61
C THR A 409 -12.10 -11.11 -20.96
N ARG A 410 -11.16 -10.87 -21.88
CA ARG A 410 -11.09 -11.54 -23.20
C ARG A 410 -10.30 -12.86 -23.14
N GLU A 411 -9.63 -13.13 -22.05
CA GLU A 411 -8.79 -14.30 -21.84
C GLU A 411 -9.54 -15.43 -21.13
N VAL A 412 -10.76 -15.18 -20.66
CA VAL A 412 -11.58 -16.15 -19.93
C VAL A 412 -12.95 -16.35 -20.57
N HIS A 413 -13.50 -17.55 -20.39
CA HIS A 413 -14.83 -17.90 -20.90
C HIS A 413 -15.98 -17.28 -20.07
N ARG A 414 -15.74 -16.98 -18.78
CA ARG A 414 -16.72 -16.42 -17.84
C ARG A 414 -16.22 -15.09 -17.24
N PRO A 415 -16.19 -14.01 -18.05
CA PRO A 415 -15.72 -12.69 -17.59
C PRO A 415 -16.57 -12.13 -16.45
N ASP A 416 -17.84 -12.47 -16.36
CA ASP A 416 -18.74 -12.11 -15.27
C ASP A 416 -18.29 -12.69 -13.92
N LEU A 417 -17.86 -13.95 -13.89
CA LEU A 417 -17.34 -14.61 -12.69
C LEU A 417 -15.95 -14.06 -12.33
N LEU A 418 -15.08 -13.82 -13.32
CA LEU A 418 -13.76 -13.23 -13.07
C LEU A 418 -13.90 -11.86 -12.38
N LEU A 419 -14.75 -10.98 -12.90
CA LEU A 419 -14.93 -9.63 -12.37
C LEU A 419 -15.49 -9.63 -10.95
N VAL A 420 -16.50 -10.46 -10.69
CA VAL A 420 -17.13 -10.56 -9.37
C VAL A 420 -16.20 -11.28 -8.39
N GLY A 421 -15.51 -12.33 -8.82
CA GLY A 421 -14.48 -13.01 -8.03
C GLY A 421 -13.35 -12.07 -7.64
N ALA A 422 -12.84 -11.28 -8.58
CA ALA A 422 -11.81 -10.27 -8.31
C ALA A 422 -12.28 -9.18 -7.32
N LEU A 423 -13.53 -8.72 -7.45
CA LEU A 423 -14.10 -7.74 -6.54
C LEU A 423 -14.23 -8.26 -5.09
N PHE A 424 -14.41 -9.57 -4.89
CA PHE A 424 -14.72 -10.13 -3.58
C PHE A 424 -13.70 -11.17 -3.07
N HIS A 425 -12.57 -11.39 -3.75
CA HIS A 425 -11.60 -12.44 -3.38
C HIS A 425 -11.11 -12.34 -1.93
N ASP A 426 -11.00 -11.12 -1.40
CA ASP A 426 -10.51 -10.80 -0.07
C ASP A 426 -11.61 -10.40 0.94
N ILE A 427 -12.87 -10.66 0.64
CA ILE A 427 -14.01 -10.23 1.48
C ILE A 427 -13.97 -10.79 2.90
N GLY A 428 -13.25 -11.89 3.12
CA GLY A 428 -13.05 -12.50 4.43
C GLY A 428 -12.05 -11.80 5.34
N LYS A 429 -11.22 -10.88 4.84
CA LYS A 429 -10.17 -10.18 5.63
C LYS A 429 -10.73 -9.30 6.75
N GLY A 430 -11.98 -8.88 6.68
CA GLY A 430 -12.61 -8.07 7.73
C GLY A 430 -12.93 -8.78 9.05
N TYR A 431 -12.55 -10.05 9.21
CA TYR A 431 -12.95 -10.90 10.34
C TYR A 431 -11.73 -11.46 11.07
N ALA A 432 -11.41 -10.86 12.22
CA ALA A 432 -10.22 -11.24 12.98
C ALA A 432 -10.29 -12.71 13.48
N GLY A 433 -9.13 -13.38 13.46
CA GLY A 433 -8.98 -14.75 13.98
C GLY A 433 -9.52 -15.87 13.08
N LYS A 434 -9.95 -15.55 11.85
CA LYS A 434 -10.38 -16.53 10.84
C LYS A 434 -9.41 -16.53 9.68
N ASP A 435 -9.24 -17.68 9.02
CA ASP A 435 -8.60 -17.71 7.71
C ASP A 435 -9.50 -16.94 6.72
N HIS A 436 -8.91 -15.95 6.05
CA HIS A 436 -9.68 -15.03 5.20
C HIS A 436 -10.20 -15.70 3.93
N SER A 437 -9.50 -16.73 3.42
CA SER A 437 -9.91 -17.44 2.21
C SER A 437 -11.08 -18.39 2.51
N GLU A 438 -10.97 -19.15 3.61
CA GLU A 438 -12.03 -20.07 4.06
C GLU A 438 -13.30 -19.30 4.42
N PHE A 439 -13.15 -18.30 5.29
CA PHE A 439 -14.31 -17.51 5.70
C PHE A 439 -14.87 -16.64 4.58
N GLY A 440 -14.01 -16.15 3.69
CA GLY A 440 -14.41 -15.43 2.49
C GLY A 440 -15.29 -16.28 1.59
N ALA A 441 -14.97 -17.57 1.42
CA ALA A 441 -15.79 -18.51 0.64
C ALA A 441 -17.16 -18.77 1.33
N GLU A 442 -17.18 -18.90 2.66
CA GLU A 442 -18.43 -19.02 3.43
C GLU A 442 -19.35 -17.81 3.21
N LEU A 443 -18.78 -16.59 3.13
CA LEU A 443 -19.54 -15.36 2.84
C LEU A 443 -19.93 -15.27 1.37
N MET A 444 -19.06 -15.69 0.45
CA MET A 444 -19.26 -15.53 -0.99
C MET A 444 -20.43 -16.37 -1.50
N LEU A 445 -20.63 -17.58 -1.01
CA LEU A 445 -21.69 -18.47 -1.47
C LEU A 445 -23.11 -17.86 -1.30
N PRO A 446 -23.55 -17.42 -0.11
CA PRO A 446 -24.85 -16.74 0.05
C PRO A 446 -24.89 -15.37 -0.63
N LEU A 447 -23.77 -14.63 -0.67
CA LEU A 447 -23.69 -13.36 -1.37
C LEU A 447 -23.96 -13.53 -2.87
N ALA A 448 -23.30 -14.47 -3.55
CA ALA A 448 -23.49 -14.72 -4.96
C ALA A 448 -24.93 -15.11 -5.30
N LYS A 449 -25.57 -15.95 -4.48
CA LYS A 449 -27.00 -16.30 -4.62
C LYS A 449 -27.90 -15.07 -4.45
N ARG A 450 -27.62 -14.20 -3.47
CA ARG A 450 -28.32 -12.94 -3.28
C ARG A 450 -28.15 -12.00 -4.48
N LEU A 451 -26.95 -11.95 -5.07
CA LEU A 451 -26.68 -11.20 -6.30
C LEU A 451 -27.36 -11.79 -7.55
N GLY A 452 -28.02 -12.95 -7.44
CA GLY A 452 -28.80 -13.58 -8.50
C GLY A 452 -27.97 -14.48 -9.43
N PHE A 453 -26.81 -14.96 -9.02
CA PHE A 453 -26.08 -16.02 -9.72
C PHE A 453 -26.75 -17.40 -9.51
N SER A 454 -26.52 -18.31 -10.44
CA SER A 454 -26.98 -19.69 -10.29
C SER A 454 -26.22 -20.39 -9.15
N ASP A 455 -26.76 -21.54 -8.65
CA ASP A 455 -26.05 -22.31 -7.63
C ASP A 455 -24.67 -22.77 -8.10
N ALA A 456 -24.51 -23.14 -9.36
CA ALA A 456 -23.24 -23.52 -9.95
C ALA A 456 -22.27 -22.32 -9.97
N ASP A 457 -22.70 -21.17 -10.48
CA ASP A 457 -21.87 -19.96 -10.51
C ASP A 457 -21.49 -19.50 -9.09
N ALA A 458 -22.41 -19.61 -8.14
CA ALA A 458 -22.15 -19.25 -6.74
C ALA A 458 -21.11 -20.17 -6.10
N THR A 459 -21.11 -21.47 -6.44
CA THR A 459 -20.09 -22.43 -6.03
C THR A 459 -18.75 -22.04 -6.64
N THR A 460 -18.69 -21.80 -7.96
CA THR A 460 -17.45 -21.37 -8.64
C THR A 460 -16.87 -20.10 -8.03
N LEU A 461 -17.72 -19.09 -7.71
CA LEU A 461 -17.24 -17.88 -7.04
C LEU A 461 -16.69 -18.13 -5.64
N ALA A 462 -17.31 -19.04 -4.86
CA ALA A 462 -16.80 -19.45 -3.56
C ALA A 462 -15.46 -20.21 -3.68
N GLU A 463 -15.35 -21.09 -4.69
CA GLU A 463 -14.10 -21.79 -5.01
C GLU A 463 -12.99 -20.81 -5.48
N MET A 464 -13.32 -19.80 -6.25
CA MET A 464 -12.36 -18.72 -6.58
C MET A 464 -11.83 -18.01 -5.34
N VAL A 465 -12.69 -17.73 -4.37
CA VAL A 465 -12.29 -17.05 -3.12
C VAL A 465 -11.41 -17.94 -2.26
N ILE A 466 -11.78 -19.22 -2.04
CA ILE A 466 -10.97 -20.12 -1.19
C ILE A 466 -9.63 -20.46 -1.85
N LEU A 467 -9.56 -20.55 -3.17
CA LEU A 467 -8.38 -21.01 -3.92
C LEU A 467 -7.55 -19.87 -4.53
N HIS A 468 -7.88 -18.59 -4.28
CA HIS A 468 -7.21 -17.47 -4.97
C HIS A 468 -5.68 -17.43 -4.76
N LEU A 469 -5.18 -17.93 -3.63
CA LEU A 469 -3.76 -17.99 -3.32
C LEU A 469 -3.11 -19.32 -3.75
N LEU A 470 -3.87 -20.32 -4.22
CA LEU A 470 -3.35 -21.66 -4.49
C LEU A 470 -2.28 -21.65 -5.58
N LEU A 471 -2.58 -21.10 -6.75
CA LEU A 471 -1.65 -21.11 -7.89
C LEU A 471 -0.35 -20.36 -7.59
N PRO A 472 -0.35 -19.11 -7.09
CA PRO A 472 0.88 -18.41 -6.70
C PRO A 472 1.68 -19.15 -5.63
N THR A 473 0.98 -19.76 -4.67
CA THR A 473 1.61 -20.52 -3.58
C THR A 473 2.30 -21.78 -4.10
N VAL A 474 1.59 -22.60 -4.86
CA VAL A 474 2.14 -23.85 -5.41
C VAL A 474 3.29 -23.55 -6.37
N ALA A 475 3.12 -22.61 -7.30
CA ALA A 475 4.13 -22.28 -8.30
C ALA A 475 5.45 -21.80 -7.70
N THR A 476 5.40 -21.14 -6.53
CA THR A 476 6.61 -20.60 -5.88
C THR A 476 7.20 -21.53 -4.82
N ARG A 477 6.45 -22.53 -4.35
CA ARG A 477 6.86 -23.36 -3.20
C ARG A 477 7.06 -24.83 -3.54
N ARG A 478 6.50 -25.34 -4.63
CA ARG A 478 6.61 -26.76 -4.97
C ARG A 478 7.40 -26.97 -6.26
N ASP A 479 8.02 -28.15 -6.37
CA ASP A 479 8.68 -28.56 -7.63
C ASP A 479 7.62 -28.86 -8.68
N MET A 480 7.56 -28.08 -9.74
CA MET A 480 6.63 -28.28 -10.85
C MET A 480 7.01 -29.51 -11.74
N GLU A 481 8.23 -30.01 -11.61
CA GLU A 481 8.67 -31.23 -12.27
C GLU A 481 8.26 -32.49 -11.48
N ASP A 482 7.77 -32.33 -10.23
CA ASP A 482 7.20 -33.40 -9.44
C ASP A 482 5.74 -33.64 -9.88
N PRO A 483 5.40 -34.85 -10.43
CA PRO A 483 4.03 -35.18 -10.80
C PRO A 483 3.01 -34.95 -9.68
N GLN A 484 3.40 -35.11 -8.42
CA GLN A 484 2.54 -34.93 -7.26
C GLN A 484 2.12 -33.48 -7.08
N THR A 485 2.93 -32.52 -7.52
CA THR A 485 2.55 -31.11 -7.52
C THR A 485 1.34 -30.85 -8.40
N ILE A 486 1.33 -31.45 -9.60
CA ILE A 486 0.21 -31.33 -10.52
C ILE A 486 -1.00 -32.10 -9.99
N GLU A 487 -0.81 -33.34 -9.46
CA GLU A 487 -1.89 -34.09 -8.82
C GLU A 487 -2.53 -33.34 -7.68
N TYR A 488 -1.74 -32.63 -6.85
CA TYR A 488 -2.26 -31.77 -5.79
C TYR A 488 -3.12 -30.62 -6.36
N VAL A 489 -2.65 -29.90 -7.37
CA VAL A 489 -3.44 -28.85 -8.03
C VAL A 489 -4.76 -29.42 -8.58
N LEU A 490 -4.73 -30.59 -9.22
CA LEU A 490 -5.93 -31.24 -9.74
C LEU A 490 -6.82 -31.82 -8.65
N SER A 491 -6.28 -32.09 -7.46
CA SER A 491 -7.11 -32.48 -6.31
C SER A 491 -7.95 -31.31 -5.77
N GLU A 492 -7.48 -30.07 -5.91
CA GLU A 492 -8.17 -28.86 -5.49
C GLU A 492 -9.03 -28.25 -6.62
N ILE A 493 -8.47 -28.12 -7.84
CA ILE A 493 -9.11 -27.51 -9.00
C ILE A 493 -9.68 -28.59 -9.93
N LYS A 494 -11.02 -28.69 -9.96
CA LYS A 494 -11.70 -29.80 -10.65
C LYS A 494 -12.06 -29.51 -12.11
N SER A 495 -11.98 -28.27 -12.57
CA SER A 495 -12.38 -27.90 -13.93
C SER A 495 -11.39 -26.93 -14.58
N ALA A 496 -11.26 -27.02 -15.90
CA ALA A 496 -10.45 -26.10 -16.68
C ALA A 496 -10.98 -24.67 -16.62
N GLU A 497 -12.29 -24.47 -16.51
CA GLU A 497 -12.91 -23.15 -16.35
C GLU A 497 -12.46 -22.50 -15.02
N LEU A 498 -12.49 -23.25 -13.90
CA LEU A 498 -12.02 -22.72 -12.61
C LEU A 498 -10.52 -22.41 -12.63
N LEU A 499 -9.71 -23.28 -13.27
CA LEU A 499 -8.27 -23.04 -13.42
C LEU A 499 -7.97 -21.77 -14.23
N GLU A 500 -8.69 -21.56 -15.33
CA GLU A 500 -8.59 -20.34 -16.15
C GLU A 500 -8.95 -19.08 -15.32
N LEU A 501 -10.06 -19.13 -14.57
CA LEU A 501 -10.50 -18.02 -13.72
C LEU A 501 -9.50 -17.72 -12.60
N LEU A 502 -8.96 -18.76 -11.94
CA LEU A 502 -7.94 -18.59 -10.88
C LEU A 502 -6.62 -18.08 -11.45
N HIS A 503 -6.22 -18.47 -12.66
CA HIS A 503 -5.04 -17.91 -13.32
C HIS A 503 -5.20 -16.41 -13.57
N ALA A 504 -6.30 -16.01 -14.20
CA ALA A 504 -6.59 -14.60 -14.47
C ALA A 504 -6.71 -13.78 -13.16
N LEU A 505 -7.33 -14.36 -12.12
CA LEU A 505 -7.41 -13.74 -10.79
C LEU A 505 -6.03 -13.57 -10.16
N SER A 506 -5.15 -14.59 -10.25
CA SER A 506 -3.79 -14.51 -9.71
C SER A 506 -2.95 -13.42 -10.37
N ILE A 507 -3.11 -13.21 -11.68
CA ILE A 507 -2.46 -12.10 -12.39
C ILE A 507 -3.01 -10.77 -11.88
N ALA A 508 -4.34 -10.63 -11.84
CA ALA A 508 -5.00 -9.38 -11.45
C ALA A 508 -4.67 -8.97 -10.00
N ASP A 509 -4.72 -9.92 -9.07
CA ASP A 509 -4.39 -9.72 -7.66
C ASP A 509 -2.89 -9.38 -7.46
N GLY A 510 -2.02 -10.16 -8.11
CA GLY A 510 -0.59 -9.92 -8.05
C GLY A 510 -0.19 -8.54 -8.57
N GLU A 511 -0.72 -8.11 -9.71
CA GLU A 511 -0.48 -6.78 -10.27
C GLU A 511 -1.04 -5.65 -9.39
N ALA A 512 -2.20 -5.87 -8.75
CA ALA A 512 -2.81 -4.91 -7.83
C ALA A 512 -2.02 -4.78 -6.52
N THR A 513 -1.38 -5.85 -6.07
CA THR A 513 -0.51 -5.85 -4.88
C THR A 513 0.80 -5.10 -5.15
N GLY A 514 1.37 -5.19 -6.36
CA GLY A 514 2.52 -4.42 -6.79
C GLY A 514 3.69 -5.23 -7.34
N ARG A 515 4.69 -4.53 -7.91
CA ARG A 515 5.83 -5.16 -8.60
C ARG A 515 6.69 -6.06 -7.72
N THR A 516 6.75 -5.80 -6.43
CA THR A 516 7.49 -6.64 -5.47
C THR A 516 6.78 -7.96 -5.19
N ALA A 517 5.44 -7.97 -5.27
CA ALA A 517 4.62 -9.15 -5.08
C ALA A 517 4.40 -9.95 -6.36
N TRP A 518 4.44 -9.30 -7.54
CA TRP A 518 4.22 -9.91 -8.85
C TRP A 518 5.30 -9.47 -9.84
N SER A 519 6.34 -10.32 -9.97
CA SER A 519 7.42 -10.15 -10.95
C SER A 519 7.16 -11.00 -12.21
N ASP A 520 7.82 -10.66 -13.33
CA ASP A 520 7.76 -11.46 -14.56
C ASP A 520 8.16 -12.92 -14.34
N TRP A 521 9.10 -13.14 -13.41
CA TRP A 521 9.52 -14.48 -13.01
C TRP A 521 8.36 -15.26 -12.34
N LYS A 522 7.67 -14.65 -11.37
CA LYS A 522 6.53 -15.29 -10.69
C LYS A 522 5.37 -15.54 -11.65
N ALA A 523 5.10 -14.58 -12.51
CA ALA A 523 4.10 -14.73 -13.57
C ALA A 523 4.42 -15.95 -14.47
N GLY A 524 5.69 -16.10 -14.86
CA GLY A 524 6.15 -17.23 -15.65
C GLY A 524 5.99 -18.58 -14.93
N LEU A 525 6.26 -18.64 -13.63
CA LEU A 525 6.05 -19.86 -12.84
C LEU A 525 4.57 -20.24 -12.78
N VAL A 526 3.68 -19.27 -12.50
CA VAL A 526 2.23 -19.54 -12.43
C VAL A 526 1.70 -19.96 -13.80
N ALA A 527 2.11 -19.32 -14.88
CA ALA A 527 1.71 -19.68 -16.24
C ALA A 527 2.14 -21.12 -16.59
N ASN A 528 3.39 -21.50 -16.25
CA ASN A 528 3.88 -22.86 -16.47
C ASN A 528 3.08 -23.90 -15.66
N LEU A 529 2.78 -23.60 -14.39
CA LEU A 529 1.95 -24.49 -13.56
C LEU A 529 0.56 -24.70 -14.19
N VAL A 530 -0.05 -23.63 -14.70
CA VAL A 530 -1.37 -23.69 -15.35
C VAL A 530 -1.31 -24.51 -16.63
N GLU A 531 -0.27 -24.34 -17.47
CA GLU A 531 -0.08 -25.15 -18.69
C GLU A 531 0.05 -26.64 -18.37
N LEU A 532 0.85 -27.00 -17.37
CA LEU A 532 1.02 -28.37 -16.92
C LEU A 532 -0.30 -28.99 -16.38
N ALA A 533 -1.03 -28.20 -15.57
CA ALA A 533 -2.31 -28.65 -15.02
C ALA A 533 -3.37 -28.80 -16.11
N LEU A 534 -3.46 -27.90 -17.09
CA LEU A 534 -4.37 -28.02 -18.23
C LEU A 534 -4.03 -29.26 -19.08
N ALA A 535 -2.75 -29.50 -19.36
CA ALA A 535 -2.31 -30.70 -20.10
C ALA A 535 -2.71 -31.98 -19.36
N ALA A 536 -2.50 -32.04 -18.05
CA ALA A 536 -2.87 -33.18 -17.22
C ALA A 536 -4.41 -33.39 -17.18
N MET A 537 -5.23 -32.30 -17.12
CA MET A 537 -6.70 -32.41 -17.25
C MET A 537 -7.14 -33.02 -18.59
N GLN A 538 -6.34 -32.86 -19.64
CA GLN A 538 -6.57 -33.44 -20.98
C GLN A 538 -6.02 -34.86 -21.09
N GLY A 539 -5.46 -35.42 -20.00
CA GLY A 539 -4.87 -36.78 -20.01
C GLY A 539 -3.45 -36.83 -20.60
N ILE A 540 -2.82 -35.66 -20.83
CA ILE A 540 -1.42 -35.58 -21.24
C ILE A 540 -0.56 -35.67 -19.99
N ALA A 541 0.25 -36.74 -19.88
CA ALA A 541 1.14 -36.89 -18.74
C ALA A 541 2.12 -35.69 -18.68
N PRO A 542 2.43 -35.15 -17.46
CA PRO A 542 3.46 -34.17 -17.33
C PRO A 542 4.78 -34.67 -17.91
N PRO A 543 5.62 -33.80 -18.49
CA PRO A 543 6.90 -34.21 -19.03
C PRO A 543 7.69 -34.95 -17.92
N PRO A 544 8.37 -36.06 -18.24
CA PRO A 544 9.21 -36.73 -17.25
C PRO A 544 10.24 -35.73 -16.73
N GLN A 545 10.64 -35.90 -15.47
CA GLN A 545 11.70 -35.05 -14.90
C GLN A 545 12.88 -35.00 -15.89
N PRO A 546 13.42 -33.79 -16.19
CA PRO A 546 14.52 -33.70 -17.14
C PRO A 546 15.65 -34.65 -16.71
N GLU A 547 16.01 -35.54 -17.59
CA GLU A 547 17.18 -36.39 -17.36
C GLU A 547 18.41 -35.48 -17.18
N LEU A 548 19.35 -35.96 -16.36
CA LEU A 548 20.64 -35.30 -16.26
C LEU A 548 21.27 -35.20 -17.65
N SER A 549 21.83 -34.04 -17.98
CA SER A 549 22.58 -33.93 -19.23
C SER A 549 23.74 -34.92 -19.25
N SER A 550 24.18 -35.31 -20.44
CA SER A 550 25.34 -36.20 -20.58
C SER A 550 26.58 -35.65 -19.85
N GLU A 551 26.70 -34.35 -19.75
CA GLU A 551 27.77 -33.65 -19.02
C GLU A 551 27.61 -33.80 -17.50
N GLN A 552 26.42 -33.63 -16.96
CA GLN A 552 26.10 -33.82 -15.56
C GLN A 552 26.31 -35.29 -15.14
N ILE A 553 25.90 -36.25 -15.99
CA ILE A 553 26.16 -37.68 -15.78
C ILE A 553 27.66 -37.97 -15.73
N ALA A 554 28.43 -37.39 -16.65
CA ALA A 554 29.88 -37.56 -16.68
C ALA A 554 30.56 -36.94 -15.43
N LYS A 555 30.11 -35.78 -14.99
CA LYS A 555 30.59 -35.13 -13.75
C LYS A 555 30.20 -35.94 -12.51
N ALA A 556 28.97 -36.42 -12.43
CA ALA A 556 28.52 -37.29 -11.33
C ALA A 556 29.31 -38.59 -11.25
N ALA A 557 29.68 -39.17 -12.39
CA ALA A 557 30.52 -40.39 -12.44
C ALA A 557 31.93 -40.23 -11.86
N LEU A 558 32.43 -38.96 -11.73
CA LEU A 558 33.70 -38.68 -11.08
C LEU A 558 33.66 -38.88 -9.56
N ALA A 559 32.47 -38.97 -8.96
CA ALA A 559 32.25 -39.10 -7.53
C ALA A 559 33.03 -38.03 -6.68
N LYS A 560 33.19 -36.82 -7.21
CA LYS A 560 33.91 -35.72 -6.60
C LYS A 560 33.06 -34.43 -6.66
N LEU A 561 33.36 -33.52 -5.74
CA LEU A 561 32.81 -32.17 -5.82
C LEU A 561 33.26 -31.50 -7.12
N THR A 562 32.28 -31.07 -7.92
CA THR A 562 32.47 -30.23 -9.11
C THR A 562 31.59 -29.01 -8.99
N LEU A 563 32.07 -27.89 -9.47
CA LEU A 563 31.35 -26.62 -9.41
C LEU A 563 31.58 -25.83 -10.71
N GLU A 564 30.54 -25.29 -11.28
CA GLU A 564 30.61 -24.37 -12.41
C GLU A 564 29.85 -23.08 -12.10
N ILE A 565 30.35 -21.97 -12.63
CA ILE A 565 29.75 -20.63 -12.45
C ILE A 565 29.47 -20.07 -13.82
N PHE A 566 28.21 -19.68 -14.05
CA PHE A 566 27.77 -18.99 -15.25
C PHE A 566 27.32 -17.58 -14.85
N ASP A 567 28.05 -16.58 -15.33
CA ASP A 567 27.71 -15.18 -15.10
C ASP A 567 26.58 -14.76 -16.05
N ARG A 568 25.44 -14.33 -15.48
CA ARG A 568 24.26 -13.83 -16.21
C ARG A 568 24.12 -12.30 -16.12
N GLY A 569 25.13 -11.62 -15.62
CA GLY A 569 25.15 -10.18 -15.42
C GLY A 569 24.66 -9.78 -14.03
N ASP A 570 23.35 -9.82 -13.78
CA ASP A 570 22.79 -9.44 -12.48
C ASP A 570 22.83 -10.56 -11.43
N VAL A 571 22.97 -11.81 -11.86
CA VAL A 571 23.02 -13.01 -11.02
C VAL A 571 24.09 -13.98 -11.49
N LEU A 572 24.59 -14.81 -10.58
CA LEU A 572 25.39 -15.98 -10.90
C LEU A 572 24.51 -17.23 -10.85
N ASP A 573 24.63 -18.06 -11.88
CA ASP A 573 24.07 -19.40 -11.92
C ASP A 573 25.20 -20.38 -11.57
N ILE A 574 25.07 -21.12 -10.45
CA ILE A 574 26.12 -21.97 -9.90
C ILE A 574 25.60 -23.41 -9.91
N GLU A 575 26.22 -24.28 -10.72
CA GLU A 575 25.98 -25.70 -10.70
C GLU A 575 26.99 -26.39 -9.76
N ILE A 576 26.48 -27.17 -8.80
CA ILE A 576 27.32 -27.94 -7.87
C ILE A 576 26.89 -29.41 -7.97
N ILE A 577 27.83 -30.31 -8.25
CA ILE A 577 27.62 -31.76 -8.20
C ILE A 577 28.57 -32.33 -7.17
N ALA A 578 28.06 -33.01 -6.16
CA ALA A 578 28.85 -33.55 -5.04
C ALA A 578 28.29 -34.90 -4.56
N PRO A 579 29.11 -35.74 -3.91
CA PRO A 579 28.58 -36.92 -3.21
C PRO A 579 27.53 -36.51 -2.18
N ASP A 580 26.34 -37.09 -2.28
CA ASP A 580 25.24 -36.78 -1.37
C ASP A 580 25.52 -37.33 0.02
N ARG A 581 25.35 -36.49 1.02
CA ARG A 581 25.55 -36.82 2.43
C ARG A 581 24.80 -35.88 3.35
N PRO A 582 24.37 -36.31 4.55
CA PRO A 582 23.80 -35.41 5.54
C PRO A 582 24.69 -34.22 5.80
N GLY A 583 24.08 -33.02 5.89
CA GLY A 583 24.78 -31.75 6.12
C GLY A 583 25.40 -31.10 4.87
N LEU A 584 25.28 -31.68 3.69
CA LEU A 584 25.82 -31.09 2.44
C LEU A 584 25.22 -29.71 2.16
N LEU A 585 23.90 -29.57 2.28
CA LEU A 585 23.19 -28.32 2.06
C LEU A 585 23.63 -27.25 3.08
N SER A 586 23.75 -27.62 4.36
CA SER A 586 24.27 -26.74 5.42
C SER A 586 25.69 -26.24 5.12
N ALA A 587 26.58 -27.14 4.66
CA ALA A 587 27.95 -26.75 4.31
C ALA A 587 27.99 -25.76 3.13
N ILE A 588 27.21 -25.96 2.07
CA ILE A 588 27.17 -25.06 0.91
C ILE A 588 26.59 -23.70 1.30
N THR A 589 25.49 -23.70 2.05
CA THR A 589 24.84 -22.46 2.49
C THR A 589 25.70 -21.67 3.48
N SER A 590 26.54 -22.35 4.28
CA SER A 590 27.55 -21.70 5.12
C SER A 590 28.58 -20.93 4.28
N VAL A 591 29.04 -21.51 3.17
CA VAL A 591 29.98 -20.85 2.25
C VAL A 591 29.32 -19.65 1.59
N PHE A 592 28.10 -19.77 1.12
CA PHE A 592 27.37 -18.64 0.53
C PHE A 592 27.17 -17.49 1.53
N THR A 593 26.87 -17.83 2.78
CA THR A 593 26.76 -16.84 3.86
C THR A 593 28.08 -16.07 4.07
N VAL A 594 29.19 -16.80 4.17
CA VAL A 594 30.52 -16.22 4.40
C VAL A 594 31.03 -15.42 3.21
N THR A 595 30.72 -15.87 1.99
CA THR A 595 31.12 -15.17 0.75
C THR A 595 30.14 -14.09 0.30
N ARG A 596 29.05 -13.85 1.07
CA ARG A 596 28.00 -12.86 0.77
C ARG A 596 27.33 -13.11 -0.58
N LEU A 597 27.16 -14.36 -0.95
CA LEU A 597 26.31 -14.75 -2.05
C LEU A 597 24.88 -14.89 -1.52
N ASP A 598 24.00 -14.03 -1.99
CA ASP A 598 22.62 -13.99 -1.57
C ASP A 598 21.77 -14.93 -2.44
N VAL A 599 21.24 -15.99 -1.82
CA VAL A 599 20.51 -17.05 -2.54
C VAL A 599 19.15 -16.56 -2.97
N ARG A 600 18.90 -16.54 -4.27
CA ARG A 600 17.59 -16.20 -4.86
C ARG A 600 16.75 -17.43 -5.12
N SER A 601 17.39 -18.48 -5.59
CA SER A 601 16.74 -19.74 -5.88
C SER A 601 17.75 -20.87 -5.78
N ALA A 602 17.30 -22.01 -5.26
CA ALA A 602 18.06 -23.22 -5.25
C ALA A 602 17.17 -24.41 -5.65
N LYS A 603 17.70 -25.26 -6.50
CA LYS A 603 17.09 -26.54 -6.83
C LYS A 603 18.11 -27.64 -6.63
N THR A 604 17.78 -28.63 -5.82
CA THR A 604 18.68 -29.76 -5.57
C THR A 604 17.92 -31.08 -5.74
N ARG A 605 18.60 -32.07 -6.30
CA ARG A 605 18.09 -33.43 -6.45
C ARG A 605 19.24 -34.46 -6.29
N THR A 606 18.92 -35.61 -5.76
CA THR A 606 19.87 -36.72 -5.61
C THR A 606 19.69 -37.74 -6.70
N VAL A 607 20.75 -38.04 -7.46
CA VAL A 607 20.77 -39.05 -8.49
C VAL A 607 22.01 -39.91 -8.32
N ASN A 608 21.83 -41.22 -8.18
CA ASN A 608 22.94 -42.19 -8.02
C ASN A 608 23.90 -41.84 -6.86
N LYS A 609 23.38 -41.38 -5.71
CA LYS A 609 24.15 -40.92 -4.54
C LYS A 609 24.98 -39.65 -4.81
N MET A 610 24.66 -38.91 -5.85
CA MET A 610 25.24 -37.61 -6.13
C MET A 610 24.16 -36.57 -6.02
N ALA A 611 24.39 -35.50 -5.26
CA ALA A 611 23.53 -34.35 -5.25
C ALA A 611 23.89 -33.43 -6.43
N VAL A 612 22.94 -33.12 -7.25
CA VAL A 612 23.03 -32.19 -8.37
C VAL A 612 22.22 -30.95 -7.99
N MET A 613 22.91 -29.83 -7.85
CA MET A 613 22.36 -28.61 -7.31
C MET A 613 22.58 -27.43 -8.25
N ASN A 614 21.52 -26.69 -8.53
CA ASN A 614 21.56 -25.46 -9.32
C ASN A 614 21.16 -24.30 -8.41
N TRP A 615 21.99 -23.28 -8.33
CA TRP A 615 21.83 -22.13 -7.47
C TRP A 615 21.82 -20.86 -8.29
N ILE A 616 20.83 -20.01 -8.07
CA ILE A 616 20.83 -18.63 -8.59
C ILE A 616 21.12 -17.71 -7.41
N VAL A 617 22.24 -16.98 -7.46
CA VAL A 617 22.68 -16.12 -6.38
C VAL A 617 22.98 -14.70 -6.87
N ASN A 618 22.68 -13.72 -6.04
CA ASN A 618 23.15 -12.35 -6.23
C ASN A 618 24.53 -12.18 -5.62
N VAL A 619 25.33 -11.30 -6.21
CA VAL A 619 26.60 -10.87 -5.66
C VAL A 619 26.46 -9.45 -5.11
N ASP A 620 26.91 -9.22 -3.89
CA ASP A 620 27.02 -7.85 -3.36
C ASP A 620 27.98 -7.03 -4.23
N ILE A 621 27.53 -5.92 -4.76
CA ILE A 621 28.29 -5.02 -5.66
C ILE A 621 29.64 -4.61 -5.06
N ASN A 622 29.77 -4.61 -3.73
CA ASN A 622 30.96 -4.22 -3.00
C ASN A 622 31.92 -5.39 -2.69
N VAL A 623 31.58 -6.61 -3.15
CA VAL A 623 32.37 -7.81 -2.86
C VAL A 623 32.85 -8.43 -4.18
N PRO A 624 34.14 -8.76 -4.32
CA PRO A 624 34.62 -9.45 -5.51
C PRO A 624 33.92 -10.81 -5.70
N THR A 625 33.50 -11.10 -6.91
CA THR A 625 32.92 -12.40 -7.27
C THR A 625 33.90 -13.51 -6.91
N PRO A 626 33.52 -14.49 -6.09
CA PRO A 626 34.41 -15.58 -5.71
C PRO A 626 34.79 -16.44 -6.92
N SER A 627 36.03 -16.88 -6.99
CA SER A 627 36.49 -17.76 -8.06
C SER A 627 35.96 -19.18 -7.85
N ARG A 628 35.79 -19.92 -8.96
CA ARG A 628 35.43 -21.35 -8.93
C ARG A 628 36.30 -22.18 -7.99
N VAL A 629 37.63 -22.01 -8.07
CA VAL A 629 38.59 -22.74 -7.23
C VAL A 629 38.45 -22.36 -5.76
N GLY A 630 38.22 -21.06 -5.49
CA GLY A 630 38.01 -20.58 -4.14
C GLY A 630 36.71 -21.11 -3.51
N LEU A 631 35.63 -21.21 -4.27
CA LEU A 631 34.38 -21.79 -3.77
C LEU A 631 34.54 -23.30 -3.49
N ILE A 632 35.20 -24.05 -4.36
CA ILE A 632 35.47 -25.49 -4.14
C ILE A 632 36.24 -25.68 -2.84
N ASP A 633 37.36 -24.97 -2.65
CA ASP A 633 38.18 -25.03 -1.42
C ASP A 633 37.36 -24.72 -0.17
N LEU A 634 36.53 -23.67 -0.25
CA LEU A 634 35.67 -23.28 0.88
C LEU A 634 34.62 -24.34 1.21
N ILE A 635 33.98 -24.93 0.18
CA ILE A 635 32.97 -25.99 0.38
C ILE A 635 33.63 -27.23 0.97
N GLU A 636 34.81 -27.64 0.48
CA GLU A 636 35.55 -28.79 1.03
C GLU A 636 35.94 -28.54 2.50
N ARG A 637 36.37 -27.34 2.85
CA ARG A 637 36.68 -26.96 4.24
C ARG A 637 35.41 -26.92 5.12
N ALA A 638 34.29 -26.40 4.63
CA ALA A 638 33.03 -26.41 5.35
C ALA A 638 32.53 -27.85 5.61
N LEU A 639 32.65 -28.74 4.61
CA LEU A 639 32.31 -30.14 4.71
C LEU A 639 33.17 -30.92 5.72
N ASN A 640 34.38 -30.43 6.02
CA ASN A 640 35.30 -30.99 7.03
C ASN A 640 35.12 -30.37 8.41
N GLY A 641 34.16 -29.45 8.61
CA GLY A 641 33.75 -28.94 9.91
C GLY A 641 34.81 -28.07 10.63
N THR A 642 35.39 -27.08 9.95
CA THR A 642 36.37 -26.19 10.58
C THR A 642 35.71 -25.12 11.44
N GLU A 643 36.17 -24.98 12.68
CA GLU A 643 35.72 -23.98 13.69
C GLU A 643 35.73 -22.53 13.13
N GLU A 644 36.64 -22.23 12.22
CA GLU A 644 36.76 -20.96 11.53
C GLU A 644 35.46 -20.54 10.78
N PHE A 645 34.74 -21.48 10.19
CA PHE A 645 33.51 -21.20 9.48
C PHE A 645 32.38 -20.77 10.41
N GLN A 646 32.22 -21.43 11.57
CA GLN A 646 31.21 -21.06 12.55
C GLN A 646 31.42 -19.65 13.08
N ILE A 647 32.67 -19.30 13.42
CA ILE A 647 33.00 -17.94 13.88
C ILE A 647 32.61 -16.89 12.83
N ARG A 648 32.94 -17.11 11.55
CA ARG A 648 32.62 -16.17 10.45
C ARG A 648 31.11 -16.05 10.20
N ILE A 649 30.35 -17.11 10.34
CA ILE A 649 28.90 -17.09 10.25
C ILE A 649 28.30 -16.30 11.39
N GLU A 650 28.73 -16.55 12.62
CA GLU A 650 28.28 -15.79 13.80
C GLU A 650 28.63 -14.30 13.69
N GLU A 651 29.81 -13.96 13.18
CA GLU A 651 30.18 -12.57 12.91
C GLU A 651 29.25 -11.95 11.86
N ARG A 652 28.88 -12.70 10.84
CA ARG A 652 27.94 -12.25 9.79
C ARG A 652 26.55 -12.02 10.34
N ILE A 653 26.03 -12.92 11.18
CA ILE A 653 24.73 -12.77 11.85
C ILE A 653 24.77 -11.55 12.78
N ARG A 654 25.82 -11.40 13.60
CA ARG A 654 25.97 -10.24 14.50
C ARG A 654 26.13 -8.90 13.76
N SER A 655 26.66 -8.89 12.56
CA SER A 655 26.80 -7.69 11.73
C SER A 655 25.50 -7.23 11.09
N TYR A 656 24.47 -8.06 11.10
CA TYR A 656 23.15 -7.73 10.60
C TYR A 656 22.41 -6.88 11.62
N HIS A 657 22.20 -5.63 11.29
CA HIS A 657 21.39 -4.72 12.09
C HIS A 657 20.04 -4.57 11.41
N ARG A 658 19.02 -5.16 12.00
CA ARG A 658 17.63 -4.95 11.62
C ARG A 658 17.34 -3.45 11.61
N ARG A 659 16.72 -2.95 10.56
CA ARG A 659 16.24 -1.55 10.57
C ARG A 659 15.19 -1.43 11.67
N PRO A 660 15.40 -0.59 12.68
CA PRO A 660 14.41 -0.43 13.75
C PRO A 660 13.08 0.01 13.13
N GLY A 661 12.01 -0.67 13.52
CA GLY A 661 10.66 -0.30 13.16
C GLY A 661 9.99 -1.08 12.05
N ILE A 662 10.60 -2.13 11.53
CA ILE A 662 9.91 -3.08 10.66
C ILE A 662 9.24 -4.12 11.56
N LEU A 663 7.91 -4.16 11.56
CA LEU A 663 7.16 -5.28 12.11
C LEU A 663 7.38 -6.49 11.20
N VAL A 664 8.00 -7.51 11.75
CA VAL A 664 8.25 -8.76 11.04
C VAL A 664 7.24 -9.77 11.59
N PRO A 665 6.46 -10.41 10.72
CA PRO A 665 5.62 -11.52 11.14
C PRO A 665 6.46 -12.62 11.80
N PRO A 666 5.94 -13.33 12.82
CA PRO A 666 6.64 -14.46 13.38
C PRO A 666 6.90 -15.52 12.30
N PRO A 667 7.99 -16.30 12.41
CA PRO A 667 8.26 -17.38 11.49
C PRO A 667 7.10 -18.39 11.51
N VAL A 668 6.78 -18.93 10.35
CA VAL A 668 5.78 -19.98 10.19
C VAL A 668 6.48 -21.19 9.60
N VAL A 669 6.42 -22.33 10.30
CA VAL A 669 6.98 -23.59 9.83
C VAL A 669 5.87 -24.64 9.74
N SER A 670 5.77 -25.31 8.60
CA SER A 670 4.86 -26.43 8.42
C SER A 670 5.61 -27.66 7.92
N ALA A 671 5.20 -28.84 8.36
CA ALA A 671 5.72 -30.10 7.87
C ALA A 671 4.57 -30.99 7.39
N ILE A 672 4.55 -31.28 6.10
CA ILE A 672 3.46 -31.98 5.40
C ILE A 672 3.89 -33.41 5.12
N THR A 673 3.14 -34.37 5.65
CA THR A 673 3.35 -35.81 5.47
C THR A 673 2.24 -36.49 4.66
N GLN A 674 1.16 -35.77 4.36
CA GLN A 674 0.02 -36.28 3.60
C GLN A 674 0.21 -36.01 2.10
N ASN A 675 -0.18 -36.95 1.25
CA ASN A 675 -0.08 -36.87 -0.22
C ASN A 675 1.34 -36.64 -0.75
N VAL A 676 2.36 -37.19 -0.07
CA VAL A 676 3.76 -37.13 -0.47
C VAL A 676 4.30 -38.57 -0.46
N SER A 677 4.83 -39.08 -1.60
CA SER A 677 5.23 -40.48 -1.71
C SER A 677 6.61 -40.76 -1.12
N ASP A 678 7.57 -39.85 -1.27
CA ASP A 678 8.99 -40.16 -1.08
C ASP A 678 9.73 -39.28 -0.06
N ALA A 679 9.15 -38.17 0.39
CA ALA A 679 9.77 -37.27 1.36
C ALA A 679 8.73 -36.44 2.15
N THR A 680 9.07 -35.97 3.34
CA THR A 680 8.28 -34.97 4.08
C THR A 680 8.59 -33.60 3.51
N ILE A 681 7.55 -32.80 3.21
CA ILE A 681 7.73 -31.41 2.80
C ILE A 681 7.79 -30.54 4.04
N ILE A 682 8.89 -29.78 4.20
CA ILE A 682 9.12 -28.84 5.28
C ILE A 682 9.09 -27.43 4.66
N GLU A 683 8.08 -26.64 4.99
CA GLU A 683 7.95 -25.27 4.51
C GLU A 683 8.32 -24.31 5.63
N VAL A 684 9.22 -23.36 5.33
CA VAL A 684 9.64 -22.29 6.25
C VAL A 684 9.33 -20.94 5.61
N ARG A 685 8.59 -20.12 6.32
CA ARG A 685 8.31 -18.74 5.91
C ARG A 685 8.75 -17.79 7.01
N MET A 686 9.63 -16.86 6.69
CA MET A 686 10.02 -15.80 7.61
C MET A 686 10.67 -14.61 6.89
N HIS A 687 10.97 -13.58 7.63
CA HIS A 687 11.74 -12.44 7.11
C HIS A 687 13.14 -12.87 6.68
N ASP A 688 13.52 -12.49 5.46
CA ASP A 688 14.84 -12.83 4.92
C ASP A 688 15.95 -12.12 5.69
N ARG A 689 17.00 -12.89 6.03
CA ARG A 689 18.17 -12.43 6.77
C ARG A 689 19.41 -13.23 6.39
N PRO A 690 20.63 -12.68 6.59
CA PRO A 690 21.85 -13.43 6.37
C PRO A 690 21.87 -14.74 7.19
N ALA A 691 22.35 -15.80 6.57
CA ALA A 691 22.46 -17.15 7.14
C ALA A 691 21.11 -17.87 7.45
N LEU A 692 19.97 -17.37 6.99
CA LEU A 692 18.70 -18.03 7.25
C LEU A 692 18.70 -19.48 6.75
N LEU A 693 18.98 -19.67 5.46
CA LEU A 693 18.98 -21.01 4.84
C LEU A 693 20.02 -21.94 5.52
N TYR A 694 21.16 -21.40 5.94
CA TYR A 694 22.14 -22.15 6.73
C TYR A 694 21.54 -22.60 8.07
N THR A 695 20.89 -21.71 8.78
CA THR A 695 20.25 -22.02 10.08
C THR A 695 19.21 -23.12 9.93
N VAL A 696 18.33 -22.98 8.92
CA VAL A 696 17.27 -23.98 8.66
C VAL A 696 17.87 -25.32 8.27
N ALA A 697 18.80 -25.34 7.30
CA ALA A 697 19.44 -26.58 6.84
C ALA A 697 20.22 -27.28 7.94
N THR A 698 20.89 -26.53 8.84
CA THR A 698 21.63 -27.07 9.98
C THR A 698 20.69 -27.69 11.00
N ALA A 699 19.64 -26.99 11.41
CA ALA A 699 18.67 -27.48 12.37
C ALA A 699 17.97 -28.77 11.88
N ILE A 700 17.57 -28.81 10.61
CA ILE A 700 16.98 -30.02 10.00
C ILE A 700 17.97 -31.21 10.02
N SER A 701 19.23 -30.95 9.71
CA SER A 701 20.28 -31.97 9.72
C SER A 701 20.58 -32.48 11.14
N GLU A 702 20.62 -31.57 12.13
CA GLU A 702 20.82 -31.91 13.56
C GLU A 702 19.66 -32.70 14.13
N PHE A 703 18.42 -32.46 13.66
CA PHE A 703 17.24 -33.27 14.01
C PHE A 703 17.30 -34.69 13.44
N GLY A 704 18.28 -34.97 12.57
CA GLY A 704 18.46 -36.30 11.95
C GLY A 704 17.64 -36.50 10.67
N VAL A 705 17.33 -35.41 9.97
CA VAL A 705 16.62 -35.43 8.68
C VAL A 705 17.62 -35.12 7.55
N ASP A 706 17.58 -35.96 6.53
CA ASP A 706 18.38 -35.83 5.30
C ASP A 706 17.59 -35.04 4.25
N ILE A 707 18.15 -33.93 3.75
CA ILE A 707 17.49 -33.05 2.78
C ILE A 707 17.80 -33.56 1.37
N ARG A 708 16.81 -34.10 0.68
CA ARG A 708 16.89 -34.64 -0.68
C ARG A 708 16.66 -33.62 -1.77
N GLY A 709 15.90 -32.58 -1.44
CA GLY A 709 15.57 -31.49 -2.36
C GLY A 709 15.32 -30.21 -1.59
N ALA A 710 15.54 -29.09 -2.24
CA ALA A 710 15.17 -27.78 -1.71
C ALA A 710 14.77 -26.85 -2.83
N ILE A 711 13.72 -26.11 -2.60
CA ILE A 711 13.31 -24.95 -3.41
C ILE A 711 13.34 -23.76 -2.48
N VAL A 712 14.23 -22.85 -2.75
CA VAL A 712 14.45 -21.64 -1.95
C VAL A 712 14.05 -20.45 -2.79
N SER A 713 13.26 -19.53 -2.24
CA SER A 713 12.90 -18.31 -2.93
C SER A 713 12.76 -17.15 -1.96
N THR A 714 13.29 -15.98 -2.33
CA THR A 714 13.11 -14.75 -1.58
C THR A 714 12.19 -13.82 -2.35
N LEU A 715 11.07 -13.44 -1.73
CA LEU A 715 10.06 -12.56 -2.30
C LEU A 715 10.00 -11.25 -1.49
N GLY A 716 10.61 -10.22 -2.02
CA GLY A 716 10.73 -8.95 -1.30
C GLY A 716 11.62 -9.08 -0.05
N ALA A 717 11.01 -8.98 1.12
CA ALA A 717 11.70 -9.12 2.41
C ALA A 717 11.41 -10.48 3.11
N GLU A 718 10.68 -11.38 2.47
CA GLU A 718 10.32 -12.69 3.04
C GLU A 718 11.01 -13.83 2.26
N ALA A 719 11.59 -14.75 3.00
CA ALA A 719 12.09 -16.02 2.49
C ALA A 719 11.01 -17.10 2.59
N PHE A 720 10.93 -17.90 1.54
CA PHE A 720 10.05 -19.06 1.42
C PHE A 720 10.92 -20.25 1.02
N ASP A 721 11.21 -21.09 1.99
CA ASP A 721 12.05 -22.26 1.80
C ASP A 721 11.20 -23.52 1.89
N THR A 722 11.18 -24.33 0.85
CA THR A 722 10.53 -25.62 0.81
C THR A 722 11.61 -26.69 0.71
N LEU A 723 11.72 -27.54 1.73
CA LEU A 723 12.73 -28.59 1.80
C LEU A 723 12.04 -29.96 1.80
N TYR A 724 12.59 -30.88 1.06
CA TYR A 724 12.12 -32.27 0.95
C TYR A 724 13.05 -33.14 1.81
N GLY A 725 12.55 -33.57 2.98
CA GLY A 725 13.34 -34.31 3.97
C GLY A 725 12.90 -35.74 4.16
N THR A 726 13.88 -36.66 4.36
CA THR A 726 13.66 -38.03 4.76
C THR A 726 14.37 -38.32 6.07
N ASP A 727 13.98 -39.38 6.76
CA ASP A 727 14.82 -39.93 7.82
C ASP A 727 16.14 -40.46 7.25
N LEU A 728 17.10 -40.84 8.11
CA LEU A 728 18.39 -41.37 7.70
C LEU A 728 18.29 -42.74 7.02
N GLN A 729 17.12 -43.39 7.03
CA GLN A 729 16.81 -44.62 6.32
C GLN A 729 16.19 -44.36 4.92
N GLY A 730 15.89 -43.10 4.60
CA GLY A 730 15.33 -42.64 3.33
C GLY A 730 13.80 -42.71 3.24
N PHE A 731 13.09 -42.76 4.39
CA PHE A 731 11.63 -42.76 4.43
C PHE A 731 11.10 -41.38 4.88
N PRO A 732 9.88 -40.97 4.45
CA PRO A 732 9.21 -39.83 4.99
C PRO A 732 9.08 -39.88 6.52
N LEU A 733 9.09 -38.74 7.18
CA LEU A 733 8.91 -38.67 8.64
C LEU A 733 7.49 -39.11 9.04
N SER A 734 7.36 -39.68 10.25
CA SER A 734 6.03 -39.88 10.81
C SER A 734 5.39 -38.52 11.12
N PRO A 735 4.03 -38.40 11.12
CA PRO A 735 3.34 -37.16 11.43
C PRO A 735 3.77 -36.53 12.75
N GLU A 736 4.04 -37.35 13.77
CA GLU A 736 4.50 -36.86 15.08
C GLU A 736 5.90 -36.23 15.00
N LYS A 737 6.85 -36.90 14.32
CA LYS A 737 8.21 -36.38 14.12
C LYS A 737 8.22 -35.13 13.24
N ALA A 738 7.37 -35.09 12.23
CA ALA A 738 7.22 -33.93 11.33
C ALA A 738 6.73 -32.70 12.12
N LEU A 739 5.74 -32.87 13.00
CA LEU A 739 5.24 -31.82 13.87
C LEU A 739 6.29 -31.38 14.92
N GLU A 740 7.07 -32.31 15.46
CA GLU A 740 8.15 -32.00 16.40
C GLU A 740 9.23 -31.16 15.71
N LEU A 741 9.67 -31.55 14.52
CA LEU A 741 10.63 -30.80 13.71
C LEU A 741 10.13 -29.38 13.42
N ALA A 742 8.87 -29.23 12.99
CA ALA A 742 8.30 -27.90 12.71
C ALA A 742 8.35 -27.00 13.95
N LYS A 743 7.96 -27.49 15.12
CA LYS A 743 8.01 -26.72 16.37
C LYS A 743 9.44 -26.35 16.79
N GLU A 744 10.38 -27.28 16.64
CA GLU A 744 11.78 -27.03 16.98
C GLU A 744 12.39 -25.95 16.06
N LEU A 745 12.10 -26.01 14.77
CA LEU A 745 12.48 -24.97 13.81
C LEU A 745 11.88 -23.61 14.17
N GLU A 746 10.59 -23.55 14.50
CA GLU A 746 9.98 -22.28 14.93
C GLU A 746 10.68 -21.67 16.16
N ILE A 747 10.99 -22.50 17.16
CA ILE A 747 11.68 -22.05 18.39
C ILE A 747 13.07 -21.49 18.03
N ILE A 748 13.84 -22.21 17.19
CA ILE A 748 15.18 -21.77 16.76
C ILE A 748 15.09 -20.43 16.00
N LEU A 749 14.13 -20.32 15.08
CA LEU A 749 13.97 -19.15 14.26
C LEU A 749 13.51 -17.91 15.05
N VAL A 750 12.60 -18.09 16.02
CA VAL A 750 12.17 -17.02 16.93
C VAL A 750 13.30 -16.58 17.88
N SER A 751 14.13 -17.51 18.35
CA SER A 751 15.21 -17.18 19.30
C SER A 751 16.34 -16.34 18.68
N GLN A 752 16.41 -16.29 17.36
CA GLN A 752 17.42 -15.55 16.60
C GLN A 752 16.89 -14.22 16.05
N ASP A 753 15.59 -13.94 16.15
CA ASP A 753 14.98 -12.66 15.83
C ASP A 753 15.08 -11.68 17.02
#